data_4b673eafe18a158dc04ad0df07de7747
#
_entry.id   4b673eafe18a158dc04ad0df07de7747
#
_cell.length_a   1.000
_cell.length_b   1.000
_cell.length_c   1.000
_cell.angle_alpha   90.00
_cell.angle_beta   90.00
_cell.angle_gamma   90.00
#
_symmetry.space_group_name_H-M   'P 1'
#
loop_
_entity.id
_entity.type
_entity.pdbx_description
1 polymer ?
#
loop_
_entity_poly.entity_id
_entity_poly.type
_entity_poly.pdbx_seq_one_letter_code
_entity_poly.pdbx_strand_id
1 'polypeptide(L)'
;MFGVTNMKKMLLSLSVTAALAGCGGGETLEDVKNETATVVPMATVSFDPANGVISVPNDLLMSGTQDGTLNIPGELDDDNVSIPRAAYADPQLALGALDGWSSQVPYKVDLTFPPTVSLDEASAGTPGSVRIFEVIMGASLTDAECSVAPAGAACKLVGELTFGVDFVTQASGNAVAIIPLKPFKAGSSYINVLTTGLKDSMGRSIAPSSTYGLVKQEAPLITESQLALQGAVNSYENVVVSSGDISKEDIIFSGAMTIQSAGPVLGTIKNLLAASLQNDALPTPALQVPEQPMVNVQQVFASQGVTVSAAFSGVQYQKGSIMLPMYLGTPTGTDISDLNDTYWQGMCDNAVALQGYKAVAGDAFPTDPISENDGLCSALSGGQLRDLGIDSTRHLTKYNSIPKVQSMANVPVQMTKPILPIINGVRAQLQLPAIEMPEGGWPVVMMQHGITTNKESMLALTAQLSIQGFATVAIDHPRHGERGVDVDGDGNDDFNATTGSVLSYMNLSSLLVARDSLRQSAADLLGLRLGLNFLQDATINSQDVTYIGHSLGSIVAPAFIAQANNPLAPTVDPLFNVNTVALASGGGGIASFLLESAAFGPFIQGSVLSQAGTTEADEFNAFLQGDAVSNCGATLPDMEAYLTCGYNEYIASITTAGETAKLTNIQGVFTQFAFASQTALDSGDPTNYAAAVQALGTPVYTNVVVGDGGENKPDQVIPPMAANNPISGTIPLANFMGLETVSTTQAMTETPSSYLVKFSKGHHGSILTPAQDAAQSSTAEGSAAANAEMQMQVAVYLATRGRTLLVTNIDVVTD
;
A
#
# COMPACT_ATOMS: atom_id res chain seq x y z
N MET A 1 30.25 -4.57 -5.61
CA MET A 1 31.48 -3.85 -5.17
C MET A 1 31.56 -2.51 -5.88
N PHE A 2 30.71 -1.56 -5.48
CA PHE A 2 30.84 -0.16 -5.91
C PHE A 2 30.77 0.72 -4.68
N GLY A 3 31.81 1.56 -4.56
CA GLY A 3 32.06 2.30 -3.34
C GLY A 3 31.17 3.51 -3.16
N VAL A 4 30.63 3.61 -1.98
CA VAL A 4 30.03 4.81 -1.42
C VAL A 4 31.15 5.80 -1.11
N THR A 5 31.19 6.91 -1.83
CA THR A 5 32.14 7.97 -1.54
C THR A 5 31.45 9.24 -1.08
N ASN A 6 31.54 9.45 0.23
CA ASN A 6 31.62 10.76 0.90
C ASN A 6 30.52 11.82 0.72
N MET A 7 29.57 11.77 1.60
CA MET A 7 28.96 13.02 2.09
C MET A 7 29.78 13.54 3.28
N LYS A 8 30.86 14.22 3.03
CA LYS A 8 31.64 14.97 4.05
C LYS A 8 31.05 16.37 4.24
N LYS A 9 30.55 16.58 5.43
CA LYS A 9 30.22 17.84 6.08
C LYS A 9 31.07 19.01 5.59
N MET A 10 30.45 20.04 5.06
CA MET A 10 31.05 21.36 4.92
C MET A 10 30.48 22.26 6.02
N LEU A 11 31.07 22.19 7.19
CA LEU A 11 30.95 23.22 8.23
C LEU A 11 31.86 24.39 7.85
N LEU A 12 31.29 25.47 7.36
CA LEU A 12 31.97 26.73 7.28
C LEU A 12 31.55 27.59 8.47
N SER A 13 32.40 27.63 9.48
CA SER A 13 32.32 28.62 10.55
C SER A 13 32.79 29.97 10.02
N LEU A 14 31.88 30.93 9.88
CA LEU A 14 32.29 32.35 9.69
C LEU A 14 32.29 33.03 11.06
N SER A 15 33.47 33.24 11.63
CA SER A 15 33.71 34.10 12.75
C SER A 15 33.77 35.55 12.26
N VAL A 16 32.74 36.34 12.58
CA VAL A 16 32.80 37.80 12.45
C VAL A 16 33.22 38.40 13.77
N THR A 17 34.47 38.80 13.81
CA THR A 17 35.00 39.65 14.89
C THR A 17 34.73 41.11 14.51
N ALA A 18 33.75 41.76 15.09
CA ALA A 18 33.58 43.21 15.03
C ALA A 18 34.20 43.82 16.29
N ALA A 19 35.32 44.51 16.12
CA ALA A 19 35.88 45.37 17.14
C ALA A 19 35.07 46.68 17.23
N LEU A 20 34.44 46.89 18.37
CA LEU A 20 33.92 48.22 18.78
C LEU A 20 34.77 48.71 19.97
N ALA A 21 35.73 49.58 19.67
CA ALA A 21 36.29 50.43 20.69
C ALA A 21 35.51 51.74 20.76
N GLY A 22 34.85 52.04 21.87
CA GLY A 22 34.16 53.28 22.16
C GLY A 22 34.18 53.53 23.66
N CYS A 23 34.92 54.56 24.06
CA CYS A 23 35.07 55.10 25.42
C CYS A 23 33.74 55.58 26.02
N GLY A 24 33.54 55.32 27.30
CA GLY A 24 32.55 55.98 28.16
C GLY A 24 32.30 55.19 29.45
N GLY A 25 32.79 55.71 30.60
CA GLY A 25 32.74 55.02 31.88
C GLY A 25 31.33 54.78 32.43
N GLY A 26 31.22 53.66 33.09
CA GLY A 26 30.05 53.23 33.84
C GLY A 26 29.73 51.78 33.52
N GLU A 27 29.70 50.91 34.43
CA GLU A 27 29.40 49.48 34.46
C GLU A 27 30.38 48.55 33.72
N THR A 28 30.91 47.62 34.44
CA THR A 28 31.78 46.62 33.86
C THR A 28 31.00 45.62 33.03
N LEU A 29 31.65 44.94 32.06
CA LEU A 29 31.06 43.89 31.26
C LEU A 29 30.47 42.73 32.14
N GLU A 30 30.95 42.60 33.34
CA GLU A 30 30.49 41.66 34.36
C GLU A 30 29.20 42.14 35.04
N ASP A 31 29.01 43.45 35.25
CA ASP A 31 27.79 44.04 35.81
C ASP A 31 26.68 43.95 34.77
N VAL A 32 26.92 44.22 33.49
CA VAL A 32 25.98 44.06 32.40
C VAL A 32 25.63 42.59 32.18
N LYS A 33 26.54 41.66 32.35
CA LYS A 33 26.25 40.23 32.28
C LYS A 33 25.37 39.73 33.46
N ASN A 34 25.49 40.34 34.61
CA ASN A 34 24.73 39.97 35.79
C ASN A 34 23.38 40.65 35.86
N GLU A 35 23.17 41.77 35.22
CA GLU A 35 21.89 42.52 35.16
C GLU A 35 21.02 42.17 33.94
N THR A 36 21.57 41.70 32.86
CA THR A 36 20.79 41.17 31.71
C THR A 36 20.40 39.73 32.03
N ALA A 37 19.15 39.57 32.42
CA ALA A 37 18.53 38.25 32.36
C ALA A 37 18.86 37.68 30.96
N THR A 38 19.53 36.53 30.92
CA THR A 38 19.87 35.84 29.65
C THR A 38 18.52 35.57 28.96
N VAL A 39 18.20 36.34 27.94
CA VAL A 39 16.98 36.13 27.16
C VAL A 39 17.17 34.80 26.43
N VAL A 40 16.53 33.77 26.95
CA VAL A 40 16.49 32.46 26.27
C VAL A 40 15.74 32.63 24.96
N PRO A 41 16.34 32.35 23.78
CA PRO A 41 15.66 32.48 22.51
C PRO A 41 14.36 31.65 22.50
N MET A 42 13.42 32.01 21.64
CA MET A 42 12.20 31.24 21.47
C MET A 42 12.50 29.99 20.64
N ALA A 43 11.78 28.90 20.96
CA ALA A 43 11.73 27.77 20.09
C ALA A 43 10.96 28.12 18.79
N THR A 44 11.37 27.53 17.65
CA THR A 44 10.80 27.85 16.35
C THR A 44 10.45 26.59 15.57
N VAL A 45 9.53 26.69 14.60
CA VAL A 45 9.34 25.62 13.61
C VAL A 45 10.56 25.55 12.70
N SER A 46 11.04 24.34 12.41
CA SER A 46 12.19 24.13 11.52
C SER A 46 11.73 24.28 10.05
N PHE A 47 12.01 25.45 9.46
CA PHE A 47 11.63 25.71 8.08
C PHE A 47 12.60 26.68 7.42
N ASP A 48 13.41 26.17 6.49
CA ASP A 48 14.33 26.90 5.64
C ASP A 48 14.60 26.13 4.34
N PRO A 49 13.64 26.16 3.39
CA PRO A 49 13.73 25.36 2.15
C PRO A 49 14.99 25.64 1.32
N ALA A 50 15.50 26.87 1.35
CA ALA A 50 16.72 27.23 0.62
C ALA A 50 17.96 26.46 1.10
N ASN A 51 17.95 26.00 2.35
CA ASN A 51 19.00 25.19 2.95
C ASN A 51 18.59 23.72 3.16
N GLY A 52 17.50 23.28 2.51
CA GLY A 52 17.01 21.91 2.60
C GLY A 52 16.32 21.55 3.93
N VAL A 53 15.98 22.53 4.77
CA VAL A 53 15.29 22.33 6.04
C VAL A 53 13.79 22.41 5.83
N ILE A 54 13.19 21.26 5.53
CA ILE A 54 11.75 21.08 5.40
C ILE A 54 11.35 19.76 6.06
N SER A 55 10.21 19.76 6.75
CA SER A 55 9.61 18.51 7.23
C SER A 55 8.89 17.82 6.08
N VAL A 56 8.97 16.51 6.04
CA VAL A 56 8.32 15.64 5.03
C VAL A 56 7.18 14.88 5.72
N PRO A 57 5.99 14.80 5.09
CA PRO A 57 5.59 15.19 3.72
C PRO A 57 5.43 16.70 3.51
N ASN A 58 5.81 17.19 2.31
CA ASN A 58 5.67 18.59 1.92
C ASN A 58 5.67 18.75 0.39
N ASP A 59 4.69 19.44 -0.15
CA ASP A 59 4.53 19.65 -1.58
C ASP A 59 5.55 20.62 -2.20
N LEU A 60 6.41 21.26 -1.39
CA LEU A 60 7.57 21.97 -1.92
C LEU A 60 8.51 21.06 -2.70
N LEU A 61 8.51 19.72 -2.40
CA LEU A 61 9.23 18.71 -3.17
C LEU A 61 8.55 18.38 -4.52
N MET A 62 7.37 18.92 -4.81
CA MET A 62 6.77 18.90 -6.16
C MET A 62 7.07 20.19 -6.95
N SER A 63 7.77 21.15 -6.35
CA SER A 63 8.08 22.42 -6.99
C SER A 63 9.03 22.21 -8.16
N GLY A 64 8.64 22.70 -9.34
CA GLY A 64 9.44 22.56 -10.56
C GLY A 64 9.39 21.18 -11.20
N THR A 65 8.51 20.28 -10.74
CA THR A 65 8.31 18.98 -11.36
C THR A 65 7.97 19.11 -12.85
N GLN A 66 8.53 18.21 -13.66
CA GLN A 66 8.28 18.18 -15.10
C GLN A 66 7.22 17.16 -15.50
N ASP A 67 6.89 16.24 -14.59
CA ASP A 67 5.95 15.14 -14.84
C ASP A 67 4.85 15.01 -13.76
N GLY A 68 4.80 15.92 -12.80
CA GLY A 68 3.81 15.92 -11.71
C GLY A 68 4.12 14.95 -10.58
N THR A 69 5.33 14.40 -10.53
CA THR A 69 5.82 13.58 -9.42
C THR A 69 6.63 14.39 -8.41
N LEU A 70 7.03 13.77 -7.30
CA LEU A 70 7.93 14.36 -6.33
C LEU A 70 9.32 14.55 -6.95
N ASN A 71 9.94 15.69 -6.71
CA ASN A 71 11.33 15.96 -7.12
C ASN A 71 12.26 15.57 -5.97
N ILE A 72 12.77 14.35 -6.02
CA ILE A 72 13.68 13.86 -4.98
C ILE A 72 15.13 14.17 -5.40
N PRO A 73 15.94 14.74 -4.51
CA PRO A 73 17.35 14.98 -4.82
C PRO A 73 18.06 13.69 -5.24
N GLY A 74 18.72 13.73 -6.40
CA GLY A 74 19.46 12.58 -6.97
C GLY A 74 18.76 11.87 -8.12
N GLU A 75 17.54 12.28 -8.50
CA GLU A 75 16.83 11.75 -9.68
C GLU A 75 17.36 12.26 -11.02
N LEU A 76 18.08 13.34 -10.99
CA LEU A 76 18.80 13.88 -12.14
C LEU A 76 20.30 13.82 -11.89
N ASP A 77 21.05 13.48 -12.92
CA ASP A 77 22.52 13.60 -12.89
C ASP A 77 23.00 15.05 -13.09
N ASP A 78 24.31 15.25 -13.10
CA ASP A 78 24.93 16.58 -13.28
C ASP A 78 24.60 17.26 -14.61
N ASP A 79 24.14 16.48 -15.60
CA ASP A 79 23.73 16.96 -16.94
C ASP A 79 22.19 17.15 -17.04
N ASN A 80 21.47 17.05 -15.92
CA ASN A 80 19.99 17.06 -15.83
C ASN A 80 19.32 15.93 -16.64
N VAL A 81 19.97 14.77 -16.73
CA VAL A 81 19.39 13.56 -17.33
C VAL A 81 18.84 12.68 -16.21
N SER A 82 17.67 12.09 -16.43
CA SER A 82 17.07 11.16 -15.47
C SER A 82 17.96 9.95 -15.24
N ILE A 83 18.06 9.52 -13.97
CA ILE A 83 18.80 8.33 -13.58
C ILE A 83 18.23 7.06 -14.26
N PRO A 84 19.02 5.99 -14.38
CA PRO A 84 18.54 4.71 -14.87
C PRO A 84 17.39 4.16 -14.00
N ARG A 85 16.44 3.48 -14.61
CA ARG A 85 15.27 2.89 -13.92
C ARG A 85 15.63 2.03 -12.71
N ALA A 86 16.70 1.23 -12.81
CA ALA A 86 17.16 0.39 -11.70
C ALA A 86 17.60 1.20 -10.46
N ALA A 87 17.94 2.48 -10.62
CA ALA A 87 18.30 3.35 -9.49
C ALA A 87 17.13 3.67 -8.58
N TYR A 88 15.87 3.59 -9.07
CA TYR A 88 14.67 3.69 -8.25
C TYR A 88 14.46 2.47 -7.32
N ALA A 89 15.38 1.53 -7.29
CA ALA A 89 15.50 0.55 -6.21
C ALA A 89 15.86 1.19 -4.86
N ASP A 90 16.55 2.35 -4.87
CA ASP A 90 16.73 3.13 -3.65
C ASP A 90 15.38 3.61 -3.10
N PRO A 91 15.04 3.33 -1.82
CA PRO A 91 13.75 3.67 -1.26
C PRO A 91 13.43 5.18 -1.27
N GLN A 92 14.45 6.05 -1.20
CA GLN A 92 14.24 7.50 -1.30
C GLN A 92 13.94 7.91 -2.74
N LEU A 93 14.71 7.41 -3.70
CA LEU A 93 14.51 7.70 -5.11
C LEU A 93 13.17 7.12 -5.63
N ALA A 94 12.71 5.99 -5.07
CA ALA A 94 11.40 5.42 -5.39
C ALA A 94 10.23 6.41 -5.17
N LEU A 95 10.36 7.34 -4.22
CA LEU A 95 9.36 8.38 -3.97
C LEU A 95 9.22 9.33 -5.16
N GLY A 96 10.27 9.57 -5.91
CA GLY A 96 10.26 10.41 -7.11
C GLY A 96 9.42 9.85 -8.27
N ALA A 97 9.03 8.57 -8.20
CA ALA A 97 8.09 7.98 -9.16
C ALA A 97 6.61 8.19 -8.78
N LEU A 98 6.31 8.96 -7.72
CA LEU A 98 4.96 9.08 -7.14
C LEU A 98 4.41 10.50 -7.28
N ASP A 99 3.10 10.60 -7.49
CA ASP A 99 2.39 11.88 -7.62
C ASP A 99 1.87 12.43 -6.28
N GLY A 100 2.52 12.05 -5.19
CA GLY A 100 2.21 12.52 -3.84
C GLY A 100 2.69 11.59 -2.73
N TRP A 101 2.22 11.84 -1.52
CA TRP A 101 2.65 11.24 -0.26
C TRP A 101 1.73 10.10 0.18
N SER A 102 2.13 9.38 1.23
CA SER A 102 1.31 8.32 1.80
C SER A 102 0.03 8.84 2.45
N SER A 103 -1.03 8.05 2.31
CA SER A 103 -2.33 8.28 2.99
C SER A 103 -2.35 7.81 4.45
N GLN A 104 -1.37 7.03 4.90
CA GLN A 104 -1.52 6.23 6.13
C GLN A 104 -0.31 6.28 7.07
N VAL A 105 0.82 6.85 6.65
CA VAL A 105 2.02 6.83 7.50
C VAL A 105 2.00 8.00 8.47
N PRO A 106 2.29 7.79 9.76
CA PRO A 106 2.60 8.87 10.68
C PRO A 106 3.80 9.69 10.21
N TYR A 107 3.73 11.00 10.38
CA TYR A 107 4.79 11.91 9.97
C TYR A 107 5.04 12.97 11.02
N LYS A 108 6.11 13.78 10.86
CA LYS A 108 6.54 14.75 11.87
C LYS A 108 6.74 16.12 11.25
N VAL A 109 6.50 17.17 12.06
CA VAL A 109 6.94 18.52 11.80
C VAL A 109 8.01 18.88 12.83
N ASP A 110 9.21 19.14 12.34
CA ASP A 110 10.38 19.39 13.17
C ASP A 110 10.38 20.80 13.77
N LEU A 111 10.89 20.90 14.99
CA LEU A 111 11.02 22.13 15.76
C LEU A 111 12.47 22.32 16.19
N THR A 112 12.90 23.58 16.30
CA THR A 112 14.24 23.96 16.74
C THR A 112 14.15 24.59 18.12
N PHE A 113 14.87 24.01 19.09
CA PHE A 113 14.88 24.47 20.48
C PHE A 113 16.24 25.04 20.87
N PRO A 114 16.25 26.11 21.67
CA PRO A 114 17.46 26.54 22.37
C PRO A 114 17.95 25.47 23.36
N PRO A 115 19.21 25.47 23.77
CA PRO A 115 19.68 24.61 24.85
C PRO A 115 18.82 24.76 26.11
N THR A 116 18.53 23.63 26.76
CA THR A 116 17.71 23.55 28.01
C THR A 116 16.21 23.81 27.83
N VAL A 117 15.74 24.04 26.62
CA VAL A 117 14.30 24.17 26.30
C VAL A 117 13.86 22.94 25.48
N SER A 118 12.72 22.42 25.77
CA SER A 118 12.10 21.29 25.03
C SER A 118 10.65 21.60 24.66
N LEU A 119 10.03 20.74 23.91
CA LEU A 119 8.60 20.80 23.64
C LEU A 119 7.80 20.51 24.93
N ASP A 120 6.74 21.26 25.19
CA ASP A 120 5.70 20.87 26.14
C ASP A 120 4.86 19.76 25.55
N GLU A 121 5.06 18.53 26.02
CA GLU A 121 4.41 17.33 25.51
C GLU A 121 2.87 17.44 25.58
N ALA A 122 2.32 18.05 26.63
CA ALA A 122 0.89 18.23 26.79
C ALA A 122 0.33 19.14 25.71
N SER A 123 1.05 20.23 25.37
CA SER A 123 0.63 21.14 24.29
C SER A 123 0.60 20.48 22.92
N ALA A 124 1.54 19.55 22.63
CA ALA A 124 1.59 18.82 21.39
C ALA A 124 0.37 17.90 21.20
N GLY A 125 -0.16 17.33 22.28
CA GLY A 125 -1.34 16.45 22.27
C GLY A 125 -2.69 17.19 22.44
N THR A 126 -2.68 18.55 22.49
CA THR A 126 -3.90 19.33 22.72
C THR A 126 -4.64 19.63 21.40
N PRO A 127 -5.97 19.43 21.32
CA PRO A 127 -6.76 19.83 20.15
C PRO A 127 -6.54 21.32 19.79
N GLY A 128 -6.33 21.59 18.50
CA GLY A 128 -6.10 22.92 17.98
C GLY A 128 -4.63 23.37 17.95
N SER A 129 -3.70 22.67 18.60
CA SER A 129 -2.26 22.93 18.45
C SER A 129 -1.75 22.58 17.05
N VAL A 130 -2.32 21.55 16.46
CA VAL A 130 -2.18 21.22 15.02
C VAL A 130 -3.59 21.10 14.45
N ARG A 131 -3.79 21.69 13.27
CA ARG A 131 -5.04 21.60 12.50
C ARG A 131 -4.72 21.14 11.08
N ILE A 132 -5.60 20.36 10.49
CA ILE A 132 -5.41 19.80 9.13
C ILE A 132 -6.65 20.11 8.32
N PHE A 133 -6.45 20.75 7.16
CA PHE A 133 -7.51 21.18 6.27
C PHE A 133 -7.42 20.49 4.93
N GLU A 134 -8.49 19.81 4.50
CA GLU A 134 -8.62 19.31 3.13
C GLU A 134 -8.89 20.49 2.19
N VAL A 135 -8.14 20.56 1.09
CA VAL A 135 -8.20 21.68 0.12
C VAL A 135 -8.13 21.17 -1.31
N ILE A 136 -8.58 22.01 -2.25
CA ILE A 136 -8.30 21.84 -3.67
C ILE A 136 -7.14 22.76 -4.02
N MET A 137 -6.09 22.20 -4.61
CA MET A 137 -4.93 22.94 -5.09
C MET A 137 -5.16 23.50 -6.50
N GLY A 138 -4.38 24.50 -6.87
CA GLY A 138 -4.33 25.03 -8.22
C GLY A 138 -3.87 24.00 -9.25
N ALA A 139 -4.11 24.27 -10.53
CA ALA A 139 -3.95 23.34 -11.65
C ALA A 139 -4.74 22.03 -11.47
N SER A 140 -5.89 22.08 -10.80
CA SER A 140 -6.76 20.93 -10.55
C SER A 140 -7.24 20.28 -11.85
N LEU A 141 -7.20 18.94 -11.91
CA LEU A 141 -7.75 18.18 -13.05
C LEU A 141 -9.27 18.00 -12.96
N THR A 142 -9.87 18.23 -11.78
CA THR A 142 -11.27 17.90 -11.51
C THR A 142 -12.15 19.08 -11.10
N ASP A 143 -11.55 20.21 -10.66
CA ASP A 143 -12.28 21.43 -10.31
C ASP A 143 -11.97 22.53 -11.33
N ALA A 144 -12.98 22.96 -12.08
CA ALA A 144 -12.82 23.92 -13.18
C ALA A 144 -12.40 25.33 -12.69
N GLU A 145 -12.77 25.73 -11.48
CA GLU A 145 -12.37 27.01 -10.89
C GLU A 145 -10.89 26.99 -10.51
N CYS A 146 -10.44 25.89 -9.88
CA CYS A 146 -9.07 25.72 -9.44
C CYS A 146 -8.11 25.28 -10.57
N SER A 147 -8.63 24.87 -11.73
CA SER A 147 -7.79 24.46 -12.87
C SER A 147 -6.95 25.60 -13.44
N VAL A 148 -7.40 26.86 -13.27
CA VAL A 148 -6.70 28.06 -13.75
C VAL A 148 -5.87 28.76 -12.67
N ALA A 149 -5.96 28.31 -11.41
CA ALA A 149 -5.14 28.82 -10.33
C ALA A 149 -3.69 28.27 -10.46
N PRO A 150 -2.68 29.01 -9.98
CA PRO A 150 -1.29 28.55 -10.06
C PRO A 150 -1.06 27.18 -9.38
N ALA A 151 -0.29 26.31 -10.01
CA ALA A 151 0.13 25.06 -9.41
C ALA A 151 0.88 25.32 -8.08
N GLY A 152 0.66 24.47 -7.07
CA GLY A 152 1.25 24.62 -5.74
C GLY A 152 0.57 25.66 -4.83
N ALA A 153 -0.37 26.46 -5.33
CA ALA A 153 -1.20 27.36 -4.52
C ALA A 153 -2.48 26.64 -4.06
N ALA A 154 -2.91 26.86 -2.81
CA ALA A 154 -4.23 26.42 -2.37
C ALA A 154 -5.32 27.33 -2.97
N CYS A 155 -6.39 26.71 -3.49
CA CYS A 155 -7.45 27.42 -4.21
C CYS A 155 -8.76 27.43 -3.41
N LYS A 156 -9.19 26.30 -2.87
CA LYS A 156 -10.51 26.15 -2.25
C LYS A 156 -10.43 25.29 -1.00
N LEU A 157 -11.10 25.71 0.07
CA LEU A 157 -11.32 24.89 1.27
C LEU A 157 -12.39 23.82 0.99
N VAL A 158 -12.11 22.58 1.36
CA VAL A 158 -13.07 21.47 1.35
C VAL A 158 -13.64 21.25 2.75
N GLY A 159 -12.76 21.16 3.76
CA GLY A 159 -13.16 20.99 5.16
C GLY A 159 -11.95 20.86 6.09
N GLU A 160 -12.24 20.73 7.38
CA GLU A 160 -11.22 20.49 8.41
C GLU A 160 -11.36 19.07 8.93
N LEU A 161 -10.23 18.39 9.16
CA LEU A 161 -10.19 17.09 9.82
C LEU A 161 -10.39 17.23 11.33
N THR A 162 -11.09 16.27 11.92
CA THR A 162 -11.44 16.28 13.33
C THR A 162 -10.37 15.59 14.18
N PHE A 163 -9.74 16.33 15.08
CA PHE A 163 -8.81 15.79 16.07
C PHE A 163 -9.47 14.71 16.94
N GLY A 164 -8.77 13.60 17.16
CA GLY A 164 -9.27 12.44 17.92
C GLY A 164 -10.21 11.52 17.12
N VAL A 165 -10.55 11.89 15.87
CA VAL A 165 -11.39 11.08 14.96
C VAL A 165 -10.64 10.73 13.67
N ASP A 166 -10.01 11.72 13.05
CA ASP A 166 -9.28 11.55 11.80
C ASP A 166 -7.76 11.48 12.02
N PHE A 167 -7.27 12.16 13.05
CA PHE A 167 -5.87 12.14 13.46
C PHE A 167 -5.70 12.52 14.94
N VAL A 168 -4.51 12.20 15.48
CA VAL A 168 -4.03 12.71 16.77
C VAL A 168 -2.61 13.23 16.60
N THR A 169 -2.13 14.00 17.61
CA THR A 169 -0.76 14.50 17.64
C THR A 169 -0.11 14.21 18.96
N GLN A 170 1.20 14.07 18.96
CA GLN A 170 2.02 13.90 20.17
C GLN A 170 3.42 14.46 20.00
N ALA A 171 4.09 14.72 21.11
CA ALA A 171 5.50 15.07 21.10
C ALA A 171 6.36 13.86 20.66
N SER A 172 7.38 14.11 19.84
CA SER A 172 8.34 13.10 19.40
C SER A 172 9.75 13.73 19.33
N GLY A 173 10.45 13.74 20.46
CA GLY A 173 11.70 14.48 20.60
C GLY A 173 11.51 15.98 20.34
N ASN A 174 12.26 16.52 19.37
CA ASN A 174 12.14 17.92 18.96
C ASN A 174 11.12 18.10 17.80
N ALA A 175 10.09 17.30 17.72
CA ALA A 175 9.09 17.36 16.67
C ALA A 175 7.68 17.11 17.22
N VAL A 176 6.68 17.55 16.46
CA VAL A 176 5.29 17.13 16.66
C VAL A 176 4.99 16.02 15.66
N ALA A 177 4.69 14.83 16.18
CA ALA A 177 4.22 13.71 15.35
C ALA A 177 2.72 13.86 15.10
N ILE A 178 2.32 13.63 13.85
CA ILE A 178 0.94 13.59 13.39
C ILE A 178 0.64 12.14 13.01
N ILE A 179 -0.36 11.56 13.65
CA ILE A 179 -0.72 10.14 13.53
C ILE A 179 -2.13 10.05 12.96
N PRO A 180 -2.29 9.63 11.70
CA PRO A 180 -3.61 9.36 11.14
C PRO A 180 -4.34 8.26 11.93
N LEU A 181 -5.61 8.46 12.21
CA LEU A 181 -6.54 7.46 12.74
C LEU A 181 -7.45 6.89 11.65
N LYS A 182 -7.46 7.57 10.50
CA LYS A 182 -8.05 7.13 9.23
C LYS A 182 -7.10 7.48 8.10
N PRO A 183 -7.12 6.72 7.00
CA PRO A 183 -6.32 7.10 5.83
C PRO A 183 -6.80 8.44 5.27
N PHE A 184 -5.85 9.29 4.89
CA PHE A 184 -6.16 10.46 4.07
C PHE A 184 -6.71 10.02 2.72
N LYS A 185 -7.55 10.83 2.09
CA LYS A 185 -8.14 10.48 0.80
C LYS A 185 -7.09 10.49 -0.30
N ALA A 186 -6.96 9.39 -1.02
CA ALA A 186 -6.06 9.31 -2.17
C ALA A 186 -6.39 10.39 -3.22
N GLY A 187 -5.36 11.08 -3.70
CA GLY A 187 -5.49 12.16 -4.68
C GLY A 187 -5.95 13.50 -4.11
N SER A 188 -6.28 13.60 -2.82
CA SER A 188 -6.64 14.87 -2.15
C SER A 188 -5.40 15.57 -1.59
N SER A 189 -5.53 16.90 -1.41
CA SER A 189 -4.47 17.72 -0.81
C SER A 189 -4.90 18.26 0.54
N TYR A 190 -3.93 18.44 1.43
CA TYR A 190 -4.14 18.88 2.80
C TYR A 190 -3.17 19.99 3.17
N ILE A 191 -3.60 20.90 4.03
CA ILE A 191 -2.72 21.89 4.64
C ILE A 191 -2.61 21.55 6.13
N ASN A 192 -1.40 21.25 6.57
CA ASN A 192 -1.03 21.11 7.97
C ASN A 192 -0.75 22.49 8.55
N VAL A 193 -1.40 22.84 9.62
CA VAL A 193 -1.25 24.13 10.31
C VAL A 193 -0.80 23.89 11.74
N LEU A 194 0.35 24.45 12.11
CA LEU A 194 0.78 24.53 13.50
C LEU A 194 0.38 25.90 14.05
N THR A 195 -0.14 25.93 15.27
CA THR A 195 -0.67 27.14 15.88
C THR A 195 0.14 27.59 17.11
N THR A 196 -0.12 28.83 17.55
CA THR A 196 0.38 29.37 18.83
C THR A 196 -0.06 28.56 20.06
N GLY A 197 -0.91 27.54 19.88
CA GLY A 197 -1.26 26.54 20.91
C GLY A 197 -0.10 25.65 21.31
N LEU A 198 0.88 25.43 20.40
CA LEU A 198 2.12 24.70 20.72
C LEU A 198 2.99 25.53 21.64
N LYS A 199 3.48 24.92 22.73
CA LYS A 199 4.28 25.57 23.77
C LYS A 199 5.63 24.89 23.96
N ASP A 200 6.60 25.67 24.43
CA ASP A 200 7.85 25.14 24.95
C ASP A 200 7.74 24.82 26.46
N SER A 201 8.77 24.16 27.00
CA SER A 201 8.84 23.79 28.44
C SER A 201 8.83 24.97 29.41
N MET A 202 8.94 26.23 28.91
CA MET A 202 8.79 27.45 29.68
C MET A 202 7.37 28.04 29.56
N GLY A 203 6.43 27.37 28.88
CA GLY A 203 5.04 27.80 28.66
C GLY A 203 4.89 28.88 27.58
N ARG A 204 5.95 29.19 26.81
CA ARG A 204 5.90 30.17 25.72
C ARG A 204 5.43 29.50 24.43
N SER A 205 4.71 30.23 23.57
CA SER A 205 4.35 29.73 22.23
C SER A 205 5.62 29.48 21.40
N ILE A 206 5.61 28.38 20.62
CA ILE A 206 6.58 28.19 19.54
C ILE A 206 6.39 29.32 18.54
N ALA A 207 7.48 29.83 18.00
CA ALA A 207 7.46 30.92 17.02
C ALA A 207 7.64 30.38 15.58
N PRO A 208 7.22 31.14 14.56
CA PRO A 208 7.63 30.88 13.20
C PRO A 208 9.17 30.93 13.08
N SER A 209 9.76 30.17 12.13
CA SER A 209 11.16 30.41 11.75
C SER A 209 11.29 31.80 11.12
N SER A 210 12.50 32.34 11.06
CA SER A 210 12.76 33.62 10.36
C SER A 210 12.36 33.56 8.90
N THR A 211 12.61 32.44 8.22
CA THR A 211 12.22 32.22 6.82
C THR A 211 10.70 32.16 6.68
N TYR A 212 9.98 31.42 7.55
CA TYR A 212 8.53 31.36 7.49
C TYR A 212 7.91 32.74 7.79
N GLY A 213 8.40 33.44 8.82
CA GLY A 213 7.94 34.80 9.15
C GLY A 213 8.19 35.81 8.03
N LEU A 214 9.23 35.61 7.20
CA LEU A 214 9.50 36.45 6.03
C LEU A 214 8.48 36.17 4.89
N VAL A 215 8.23 34.92 4.55
CA VAL A 215 7.33 34.55 3.43
C VAL A 215 5.87 34.69 3.77
N LYS A 216 5.51 34.69 5.04
CA LYS A 216 4.14 34.90 5.54
C LYS A 216 3.63 36.32 5.33
N GLN A 217 4.53 37.32 5.28
CA GLN A 217 4.11 38.73 5.14
C GLN A 217 3.49 39.00 3.76
N GLU A 218 2.63 40.03 3.69
CA GLU A 218 1.94 40.40 2.45
C GLU A 218 2.80 41.29 1.52
N ALA A 219 3.79 41.97 2.08
CA ALA A 219 4.70 42.81 1.30
C ALA A 219 5.51 41.97 0.33
N PRO A 220 5.54 42.26 -0.99
CA PRO A 220 6.22 41.44 -1.98
C PRO A 220 7.72 41.32 -1.68
N LEU A 221 8.24 40.08 -1.77
CA LEU A 221 9.67 39.78 -1.68
C LEU A 221 10.37 40.10 -3.01
N ILE A 222 11.69 39.89 -3.08
CA ILE A 222 12.52 40.45 -4.15
C ILE A 222 12.78 39.42 -5.26
N THR A 223 13.11 38.17 -4.92
CA THR A 223 13.47 37.16 -5.92
C THR A 223 12.26 36.34 -6.36
N GLU A 224 12.31 35.81 -7.57
CA GLU A 224 11.25 34.97 -8.13
C GLU A 224 10.93 33.74 -7.25
N SER A 225 11.97 33.06 -6.75
CA SER A 225 11.80 31.91 -5.84
C SER A 225 11.17 32.31 -4.50
N GLN A 226 11.53 33.45 -3.95
CA GLN A 226 10.91 33.99 -2.74
C GLN A 226 9.45 34.37 -2.96
N LEU A 227 9.14 35.00 -4.11
CA LEU A 227 7.77 35.37 -4.48
C LEU A 227 6.89 34.11 -4.69
N ALA A 228 7.43 33.06 -5.31
CA ALA A 228 6.73 31.80 -5.49
C ALA A 228 6.40 31.15 -4.15
N LEU A 229 7.39 31.05 -3.24
CA LEU A 229 7.19 30.51 -1.90
C LEU A 229 6.22 31.37 -1.08
N GLN A 230 6.33 32.70 -1.15
CA GLN A 230 5.42 33.65 -0.52
C GLN A 230 3.98 33.47 -1.04
N GLY A 231 3.81 33.33 -2.35
CA GLY A 231 2.52 33.09 -2.98
C GLY A 231 1.87 31.79 -2.50
N ALA A 232 2.65 30.70 -2.41
CA ALA A 232 2.19 29.41 -1.89
C ALA A 232 1.75 29.53 -0.42
N VAL A 233 2.62 30.02 0.47
CA VAL A 233 2.33 30.15 1.92
C VAL A 233 1.12 31.06 2.17
N ASN A 234 1.06 32.22 1.50
CA ASN A 234 -0.09 33.12 1.64
C ASN A 234 -1.39 32.50 1.12
N SER A 235 -1.34 31.68 0.05
CA SER A 235 -2.53 30.96 -0.43
C SER A 235 -3.03 29.95 0.61
N TYR A 236 -2.11 29.20 1.26
CA TYR A 236 -2.44 28.24 2.30
C TYR A 236 -3.13 28.93 3.49
N GLU A 237 -2.52 30.00 4.02
CA GLU A 237 -3.10 30.74 5.13
C GLU A 237 -4.44 31.38 4.78
N ASN A 238 -4.58 31.95 3.58
CA ASN A 238 -5.84 32.59 3.14
C ASN A 238 -6.98 31.56 3.06
N VAL A 239 -6.71 30.35 2.50
CA VAL A 239 -7.72 29.30 2.41
C VAL A 239 -8.09 28.77 3.80
N VAL A 240 -7.11 28.57 4.69
CA VAL A 240 -7.34 28.11 6.06
C VAL A 240 -8.15 29.14 6.87
N VAL A 241 -7.80 30.43 6.80
CA VAL A 241 -8.51 31.51 7.50
C VAL A 241 -9.93 31.70 6.97
N SER A 242 -10.22 31.28 5.73
CA SER A 242 -11.59 31.36 5.18
C SER A 242 -12.58 30.43 5.93
N SER A 243 -12.10 29.48 6.75
CA SER A 243 -12.94 28.68 7.66
C SER A 243 -13.64 29.53 8.72
N GLY A 244 -13.08 30.70 9.08
CA GLY A 244 -13.60 31.61 10.08
C GLY A 244 -13.19 31.30 11.53
N ASP A 245 -12.52 30.17 11.76
CA ASP A 245 -12.21 29.66 13.10
C ASP A 245 -10.74 29.81 13.53
N ILE A 246 -9.91 30.43 12.67
CA ILE A 246 -8.49 30.68 12.92
C ILE A 246 -8.07 31.99 12.25
N SER A 247 -7.16 32.71 12.90
CA SER A 247 -6.59 33.95 12.34
C SER A 247 -5.15 33.71 11.86
N LYS A 248 -4.63 34.58 10.97
CA LYS A 248 -3.23 34.48 10.50
C LYS A 248 -2.23 34.63 11.65
N GLU A 249 -2.56 35.37 12.69
CA GLU A 249 -1.72 35.58 13.88
C GLU A 249 -1.55 34.29 14.68
N ASP A 250 -2.54 33.39 14.64
CA ASP A 250 -2.49 32.11 15.32
C ASP A 250 -1.60 31.08 14.60
N ILE A 251 -1.35 31.26 13.30
CA ILE A 251 -0.58 30.33 12.47
C ILE A 251 0.91 30.60 12.61
N ILE A 252 1.67 29.61 13.11
CA ILE A 252 3.13 29.64 13.22
C ILE A 252 3.80 28.88 12.07
N PHE A 253 3.07 28.01 11.38
CA PHE A 253 3.52 27.30 10.19
C PHE A 253 2.31 26.75 9.43
N SER A 254 2.39 26.75 8.11
CA SER A 254 1.50 26.00 7.23
C SER A 254 2.32 25.29 6.16
N GLY A 255 1.97 24.06 5.84
CA GLY A 255 2.61 23.29 4.78
C GLY A 255 1.60 22.40 4.08
N ALA A 256 1.65 22.34 2.74
CA ALA A 256 0.78 21.50 1.95
C ALA A 256 1.37 20.11 1.79
N MET A 257 0.49 19.10 1.76
CA MET A 257 0.80 17.74 1.34
C MET A 257 -0.31 17.21 0.44
N THR A 258 0.04 16.68 -0.70
CA THR A 258 -0.88 16.00 -1.62
C THR A 258 -0.70 14.49 -1.46
N ILE A 259 -1.79 13.79 -1.25
CA ILE A 259 -1.79 12.33 -1.18
C ILE A 259 -1.75 11.76 -2.59
N GLN A 260 -0.92 10.76 -2.82
CA GLN A 260 -0.79 10.13 -4.13
C GLN A 260 -2.11 9.51 -4.61
N SER A 261 -2.23 9.39 -5.92
CA SER A 261 -3.38 8.73 -6.54
C SER A 261 -3.26 7.20 -6.44
N ALA A 262 -4.34 6.51 -6.08
CA ALA A 262 -4.36 5.05 -5.99
C ALA A 262 -5.11 4.38 -7.16
N GLY A 263 -6.32 4.90 -7.49
CA GLY A 263 -7.25 4.26 -8.44
C GLY A 263 -7.00 4.46 -9.95
N PRO A 264 -6.41 5.57 -10.43
CA PRO A 264 -6.46 5.92 -11.85
C PRO A 264 -5.87 4.87 -12.80
N VAL A 265 -4.75 4.24 -12.45
CA VAL A 265 -4.08 3.26 -13.31
C VAL A 265 -4.89 1.96 -13.44
N LEU A 266 -5.38 1.40 -12.33
CA LEU A 266 -6.24 0.20 -12.36
C LEU A 266 -7.60 0.50 -13.00
N GLY A 267 -8.15 1.70 -12.80
CA GLY A 267 -9.35 2.16 -13.50
C GLY A 267 -9.13 2.25 -15.02
N THR A 268 -7.97 2.73 -15.45
CA THR A 268 -7.60 2.74 -16.87
C THR A 268 -7.49 1.31 -17.41
N ILE A 269 -6.94 0.35 -16.66
CA ILE A 269 -6.90 -1.06 -17.08
C ILE A 269 -8.32 -1.61 -17.29
N LYS A 270 -9.26 -1.35 -16.38
CA LYS A 270 -10.66 -1.73 -16.60
C LYS A 270 -11.22 -1.12 -17.88
N ASN A 271 -10.94 0.17 -18.15
CA ASN A 271 -11.37 0.84 -19.37
C ASN A 271 -10.77 0.21 -20.62
N LEU A 272 -9.48 -0.16 -20.60
CA LEU A 272 -8.81 -0.85 -21.69
C LEU A 272 -9.40 -2.25 -21.94
N LEU A 273 -9.68 -3.01 -20.90
CA LEU A 273 -10.35 -4.30 -20.98
C LEU A 273 -11.78 -4.15 -21.54
N ALA A 274 -12.52 -3.12 -21.14
CA ALA A 274 -13.84 -2.83 -21.68
C ALA A 274 -13.76 -2.41 -23.16
N ALA A 275 -12.76 -1.59 -23.52
CA ALA A 275 -12.54 -1.15 -24.91
C ALA A 275 -12.16 -2.32 -25.84
N SER A 276 -11.48 -3.35 -25.33
CA SER A 276 -11.12 -4.54 -26.12
C SER A 276 -12.35 -5.28 -26.69
N LEU A 277 -13.52 -5.10 -26.08
CA LEU A 277 -14.78 -5.67 -26.58
C LEU A 277 -15.24 -5.08 -27.94
N GLN A 278 -14.71 -3.93 -28.30
CA GLN A 278 -15.08 -3.18 -29.53
C GLN A 278 -13.89 -2.82 -30.39
N ASN A 279 -12.68 -3.17 -29.98
CA ASN A 279 -11.43 -2.81 -30.68
C ASN A 279 -10.52 -4.02 -30.76
N ASP A 280 -10.47 -4.64 -31.94
CA ASP A 280 -9.64 -5.83 -32.20
C ASP A 280 -8.13 -5.59 -32.04
N ALA A 281 -7.68 -4.33 -31.98
CA ALA A 281 -6.27 -4.00 -31.69
C ALA A 281 -5.91 -4.23 -30.20
N LEU A 282 -6.91 -4.36 -29.32
CA LEU A 282 -6.72 -4.65 -27.91
C LEU A 282 -7.10 -6.12 -27.64
N PRO A 283 -6.24 -6.92 -27.00
CA PRO A 283 -6.55 -8.33 -26.73
C PRO A 283 -7.67 -8.45 -25.68
N THR A 284 -8.76 -9.12 -26.05
CA THR A 284 -9.84 -9.46 -25.12
C THR A 284 -9.49 -10.75 -24.39
N PRO A 285 -9.37 -10.76 -23.04
CA PRO A 285 -9.21 -12.00 -22.30
C PRO A 285 -10.37 -12.96 -22.53
N ALA A 286 -10.07 -14.22 -22.79
CA ALA A 286 -11.08 -15.26 -22.93
C ALA A 286 -10.60 -16.52 -22.22
N LEU A 287 -11.35 -16.94 -21.19
CA LEU A 287 -11.05 -18.17 -20.46
C LEU A 287 -11.36 -19.38 -21.33
N GLN A 288 -10.38 -20.26 -21.45
CA GLN A 288 -10.48 -21.50 -22.20
C GLN A 288 -10.27 -22.69 -21.28
N VAL A 289 -11.23 -23.60 -21.28
CA VAL A 289 -11.17 -24.88 -20.55
C VAL A 289 -11.40 -25.98 -21.60
N PRO A 290 -10.33 -26.62 -22.09
CA PRO A 290 -10.45 -27.67 -23.09
C PRO A 290 -11.15 -28.90 -22.52
N GLU A 291 -11.74 -29.71 -23.39
CA GLU A 291 -12.29 -31.01 -23.01
C GLU A 291 -11.17 -31.91 -22.47
N GLN A 292 -11.38 -32.50 -21.31
CA GLN A 292 -10.39 -33.32 -20.62
C GLN A 292 -11.07 -34.49 -19.87
N PRO A 293 -10.34 -35.58 -19.56
CA PRO A 293 -10.88 -36.65 -18.76
C PRO A 293 -11.40 -36.14 -17.41
N MET A 294 -12.49 -36.76 -16.94
CA MET A 294 -13.07 -36.40 -15.66
C MET A 294 -12.13 -36.78 -14.52
N VAL A 295 -11.67 -35.77 -13.79
CA VAL A 295 -10.89 -35.89 -12.55
C VAL A 295 -11.63 -35.16 -11.46
N ASN A 296 -11.68 -35.66 -10.25
CA ASN A 296 -12.22 -34.95 -9.09
C ASN A 296 -11.09 -34.48 -8.14
N VAL A 297 -11.43 -33.50 -7.30
CA VAL A 297 -10.46 -32.88 -6.38
C VAL A 297 -9.87 -33.89 -5.38
N GLN A 298 -10.63 -34.91 -4.96
CA GLN A 298 -10.07 -35.97 -4.12
C GLN A 298 -8.92 -36.74 -4.81
N GLN A 299 -9.04 -37.00 -6.12
CA GLN A 299 -7.99 -37.63 -6.91
C GLN A 299 -6.76 -36.70 -7.06
N VAL A 300 -6.98 -35.39 -7.19
CA VAL A 300 -5.88 -34.41 -7.21
C VAL A 300 -5.09 -34.46 -5.91
N PHE A 301 -5.75 -34.39 -4.75
CA PHE A 301 -5.09 -34.52 -3.46
C PHE A 301 -4.40 -35.90 -3.27
N ALA A 302 -5.05 -36.96 -3.70
CA ALA A 302 -4.46 -38.32 -3.61
C ALA A 302 -3.17 -38.44 -4.45
N SER A 303 -3.10 -37.78 -5.62
CA SER A 303 -1.87 -37.76 -6.43
C SER A 303 -0.72 -37.01 -5.75
N GLN A 304 -1.00 -36.15 -4.80
CA GLN A 304 -0.05 -35.43 -3.96
C GLN A 304 0.23 -36.14 -2.62
N GLY A 305 -0.35 -37.34 -2.42
CA GLY A 305 -0.21 -38.09 -1.17
C GLY A 305 -1.06 -37.57 -0.01
N VAL A 306 -1.99 -36.65 -0.27
CA VAL A 306 -2.83 -36.03 0.74
C VAL A 306 -4.20 -36.73 0.82
N THR A 307 -4.58 -37.14 2.04
CA THR A 307 -5.90 -37.73 2.30
C THR A 307 -6.87 -36.63 2.71
N VAL A 308 -7.99 -36.53 2.00
CA VAL A 308 -9.06 -35.56 2.26
C VAL A 308 -10.41 -36.26 2.42
N SER A 309 -11.42 -35.53 2.87
CA SER A 309 -12.77 -36.05 3.07
C SER A 309 -13.40 -36.55 1.75
N ALA A 310 -14.35 -37.49 1.86
CA ALA A 310 -15.06 -38.02 0.70
C ALA A 310 -15.89 -36.93 -0.05
N ALA A 311 -16.20 -35.83 0.58
CA ALA A 311 -16.92 -34.72 -0.06
C ALA A 311 -16.20 -34.16 -1.28
N PHE A 312 -14.86 -34.18 -1.30
CA PHE A 312 -14.05 -33.73 -2.44
C PHE A 312 -14.20 -34.62 -3.69
N SER A 313 -14.71 -35.86 -3.56
CA SER A 313 -15.05 -36.67 -4.73
C SER A 313 -16.25 -36.10 -5.50
N GLY A 314 -17.07 -35.25 -4.86
CA GLY A 314 -18.19 -34.55 -5.47
C GLY A 314 -17.81 -33.26 -6.22
N VAL A 315 -16.52 -32.96 -6.32
CA VAL A 315 -16.00 -31.73 -6.95
C VAL A 315 -15.20 -32.11 -8.19
N GLN A 316 -15.71 -31.83 -9.38
CA GLN A 316 -14.98 -32.00 -10.64
C GLN A 316 -13.86 -30.97 -10.72
N TYR A 317 -12.67 -31.39 -11.13
CA TYR A 317 -11.49 -30.54 -11.36
C TYR A 317 -11.23 -30.44 -12.86
N GLN A 318 -10.89 -29.23 -13.30
CA GLN A 318 -10.53 -28.93 -14.68
C GLN A 318 -9.38 -27.92 -14.73
N LYS A 319 -8.51 -28.09 -15.73
CA LYS A 319 -7.45 -27.14 -16.06
C LYS A 319 -7.87 -26.31 -17.27
N GLY A 320 -7.52 -25.04 -17.26
CA GLY A 320 -7.74 -24.13 -18.36
C GLY A 320 -6.59 -23.15 -18.50
N SER A 321 -6.75 -22.17 -19.34
CA SER A 321 -5.81 -21.05 -19.48
C SER A 321 -6.52 -19.80 -19.93
N ILE A 322 -5.88 -18.65 -19.66
CA ILE A 322 -6.35 -17.34 -20.11
C ILE A 322 -5.16 -16.48 -20.52
N MET A 323 -5.29 -15.76 -21.64
CA MET A 323 -4.30 -14.79 -22.06
C MET A 323 -4.54 -13.46 -21.33
N LEU A 324 -3.57 -13.01 -20.54
CA LEU A 324 -3.65 -11.76 -19.78
C LEU A 324 -2.49 -10.82 -20.13
N PRO A 325 -2.71 -9.50 -20.17
CA PRO A 325 -1.62 -8.54 -20.33
C PRO A 325 -0.72 -8.52 -19.09
N MET A 326 0.59 -8.66 -19.33
CA MET A 326 1.62 -8.50 -18.31
C MET A 326 2.22 -7.11 -18.44
N TYR A 327 2.10 -6.32 -17.39
CA TYR A 327 2.66 -4.98 -17.31
C TYR A 327 4.00 -4.94 -16.57
N LEU A 328 4.29 -5.96 -15.74
CA LEU A 328 5.62 -6.16 -15.17
C LEU A 328 6.64 -6.44 -16.27
N GLY A 329 7.82 -5.85 -16.16
CA GLY A 329 8.94 -6.10 -17.07
C GLY A 329 9.46 -7.53 -16.95
N THR A 330 10.14 -7.97 -18.00
CA THR A 330 10.87 -9.25 -18.00
C THR A 330 12.26 -9.02 -17.42
N PRO A 331 12.70 -9.77 -16.41
CA PRO A 331 14.06 -9.69 -15.90
C PRO A 331 15.06 -10.13 -16.97
N THR A 332 16.29 -9.60 -16.90
CA THR A 332 17.36 -9.87 -17.88
C THR A 332 18.46 -10.79 -17.34
N GLY A 333 18.40 -11.15 -16.07
CA GLY A 333 19.30 -12.07 -15.40
C GLY A 333 18.56 -12.81 -14.29
N THR A 334 19.28 -13.67 -13.56
CA THR A 334 18.73 -14.61 -12.57
C THR A 334 18.90 -14.16 -11.12
N ASP A 335 19.57 -13.03 -10.88
CA ASP A 335 19.71 -12.45 -9.56
C ASP A 335 18.47 -11.61 -9.18
N ILE A 336 18.12 -11.57 -7.89
CA ILE A 336 16.96 -10.81 -7.39
C ILE A 336 17.05 -9.32 -7.76
N SER A 337 18.24 -8.75 -7.91
CA SER A 337 18.46 -7.39 -8.37
C SER A 337 18.07 -7.14 -9.82
N ASP A 338 17.98 -8.18 -10.65
CA ASP A 338 17.52 -8.08 -12.05
C ASP A 338 16.01 -7.82 -12.14
N LEU A 339 15.30 -7.93 -11.02
CA LEU A 339 13.90 -7.51 -10.92
C LEU A 339 13.74 -6.01 -10.71
N ASN A 340 14.77 -5.27 -10.30
CA ASN A 340 14.66 -3.91 -9.76
C ASN A 340 14.09 -2.88 -10.73
N ASP A 341 14.18 -3.10 -12.03
CA ASP A 341 13.63 -2.22 -13.07
C ASP A 341 12.38 -2.78 -13.77
N THR A 342 11.84 -3.92 -13.26
CA THR A 342 10.65 -4.57 -13.84
C THR A 342 9.32 -3.95 -13.40
N TYR A 343 9.30 -2.85 -12.65
CA TYR A 343 8.09 -2.15 -12.28
C TYR A 343 7.37 -1.56 -13.51
N TRP A 344 6.10 -1.25 -13.38
CA TRP A 344 5.26 -0.78 -14.48
C TRP A 344 5.71 0.55 -15.07
N GLN A 345 5.50 0.71 -16.38
CA GLN A 345 5.76 1.93 -17.13
C GLN A 345 4.50 2.43 -17.82
N GLY A 346 4.43 3.75 -18.01
CA GLY A 346 3.47 4.37 -18.93
C GLY A 346 3.78 4.03 -20.38
N MET A 347 2.74 3.81 -21.15
CA MET A 347 2.83 3.64 -22.62
C MET A 347 3.11 4.99 -23.29
N CYS A 348 2.56 6.06 -22.74
CA CYS A 348 2.57 7.41 -23.31
C CYS A 348 3.54 8.33 -22.56
N ASP A 349 3.82 9.49 -23.11
CA ASP A 349 4.43 10.59 -22.36
C ASP A 349 3.43 11.19 -21.38
N ASN A 350 3.94 11.69 -20.26
CA ASN A 350 3.17 12.27 -19.18
C ASN A 350 2.47 13.58 -19.63
N ALA A 351 1.24 13.81 -19.17
CA ALA A 351 0.45 14.97 -19.53
C ALA A 351 1.10 16.32 -19.12
N VAL A 352 1.79 16.36 -17.97
CA VAL A 352 2.49 17.56 -17.51
C VAL A 352 3.67 17.89 -18.42
N ALA A 353 4.48 16.87 -18.77
CA ALA A 353 5.60 17.00 -19.68
C ALA A 353 5.14 17.44 -21.09
N LEU A 354 4.04 16.86 -21.59
CA LEU A 354 3.42 17.25 -22.85
C LEU A 354 2.94 18.71 -22.84
N GLN A 355 2.34 19.17 -21.76
CA GLN A 355 1.90 20.55 -21.62
C GLN A 355 3.09 21.52 -21.62
N GLY A 356 4.16 21.18 -20.88
CA GLY A 356 5.40 21.94 -20.89
C GLY A 356 6.02 22.02 -22.28
N TYR A 357 6.14 20.87 -22.96
CA TYR A 357 6.65 20.84 -24.33
C TYR A 357 5.79 21.63 -25.32
N LYS A 358 4.47 21.52 -25.24
CA LYS A 358 3.53 22.26 -26.07
C LYS A 358 3.66 23.77 -25.89
N ALA A 359 3.88 24.25 -24.65
CA ALA A 359 4.09 25.67 -24.36
C ALA A 359 5.36 26.22 -25.03
N VAL A 360 6.42 25.40 -25.15
CA VAL A 360 7.68 25.78 -25.80
C VAL A 360 7.61 25.62 -27.33
N ALA A 361 7.04 24.54 -27.80
CA ALA A 361 6.97 24.19 -29.22
C ALA A 361 5.98 25.08 -30.01
N GLY A 362 4.94 25.60 -29.34
CA GLY A 362 3.90 26.42 -29.98
C GLY A 362 3.33 25.73 -31.24
N ASP A 363 3.38 26.40 -32.37
CA ASP A 363 2.86 25.89 -33.65
C ASP A 363 3.65 24.66 -34.19
N ALA A 364 4.82 24.36 -33.62
CA ALA A 364 5.61 23.18 -33.99
C ALA A 364 5.16 21.93 -33.24
N PHE A 365 4.24 22.02 -32.29
CA PHE A 365 3.67 20.84 -31.64
C PHE A 365 2.90 19.96 -32.64
N PRO A 366 3.20 18.65 -32.74
CA PRO A 366 2.53 17.79 -33.73
C PRO A 366 1.03 17.67 -33.46
N THR A 367 0.22 18.05 -34.47
CA THR A 367 -1.26 17.90 -34.42
C THR A 367 -1.71 16.48 -34.74
N ASP A 368 -1.03 15.86 -35.71
CA ASP A 368 -1.31 14.48 -36.13
C ASP A 368 -0.39 13.48 -35.42
N PRO A 369 -0.81 12.23 -35.23
CA PRO A 369 0.03 11.18 -34.68
C PRO A 369 1.30 10.96 -35.52
N ILE A 370 2.44 10.87 -34.82
CA ILE A 370 3.76 10.65 -35.47
C ILE A 370 4.17 9.18 -35.52
N SER A 371 3.45 8.31 -34.78
CA SER A 371 3.64 6.86 -34.77
C SER A 371 2.31 6.15 -34.46
N GLU A 372 2.25 4.84 -34.62
CA GLU A 372 1.10 4.02 -34.26
C GLU A 372 0.82 4.12 -32.75
N ASN A 373 1.86 4.04 -31.94
CA ASN A 373 1.77 4.15 -30.48
C ASN A 373 1.25 5.53 -30.04
N ASP A 374 1.72 6.59 -30.70
CA ASP A 374 1.21 7.95 -30.48
C ASP A 374 -0.27 8.09 -30.83
N GLY A 375 -0.69 7.45 -31.94
CA GLY A 375 -2.11 7.38 -32.31
C GLY A 375 -2.95 6.66 -31.26
N LEU A 376 -2.43 5.57 -30.69
CA LEU A 376 -3.10 4.81 -29.64
C LEU A 376 -3.17 5.61 -28.34
N CYS A 377 -2.09 6.28 -27.92
CA CYS A 377 -2.08 7.17 -26.76
C CYS A 377 -3.14 8.27 -26.88
N SER A 378 -3.20 8.94 -28.02
CA SER A 378 -4.21 9.97 -28.29
C SER A 378 -5.64 9.43 -28.24
N ALA A 379 -5.88 8.28 -28.87
CA ALA A 379 -7.21 7.66 -28.90
C ALA A 379 -7.70 7.23 -27.51
N LEU A 380 -6.84 6.56 -26.73
CA LEU A 380 -7.19 6.03 -25.41
C LEU A 380 -7.34 7.12 -24.35
N SER A 381 -6.67 8.26 -24.49
CA SER A 381 -6.73 9.37 -23.56
C SER A 381 -7.70 10.49 -23.96
N GLY A 382 -8.44 10.34 -25.06
CA GLY A 382 -9.27 11.42 -25.60
C GLY A 382 -8.44 12.63 -26.07
N GLY A 383 -7.21 12.41 -26.52
CA GLY A 383 -6.29 13.43 -27.01
C GLY A 383 -5.41 14.10 -25.96
N GLN A 384 -5.49 13.64 -24.71
CA GLN A 384 -4.71 14.24 -23.61
C GLN A 384 -3.27 13.75 -23.56
N LEU A 385 -3.03 12.49 -23.92
CA LEU A 385 -1.71 11.89 -23.92
C LEU A 385 -1.23 11.65 -25.36
N ARG A 386 0.07 11.71 -25.55
CA ARG A 386 0.79 11.49 -26.81
C ARG A 386 2.03 10.63 -26.52
N ASP A 387 2.65 10.09 -27.54
CA ASP A 387 3.95 9.43 -27.49
C ASP A 387 4.93 10.13 -28.44
N LEU A 388 5.51 11.23 -27.96
CA LEU A 388 6.47 12.07 -28.68
C LEU A 388 7.93 11.79 -28.24
N GLY A 389 8.12 10.90 -27.24
CA GLY A 389 9.44 10.53 -26.72
C GLY A 389 10.08 11.61 -25.85
N ILE A 390 9.28 12.46 -25.19
CA ILE A 390 9.77 13.56 -24.37
C ILE A 390 9.86 13.21 -22.88
N ASP A 391 9.12 12.21 -22.43
CA ASP A 391 9.16 11.70 -21.05
C ASP A 391 9.99 10.40 -21.02
N SER A 392 11.20 10.49 -20.49
CA SER A 392 12.13 9.34 -20.39
C SER A 392 11.79 8.39 -19.24
N THR A 393 11.13 8.87 -18.18
CA THR A 393 10.82 8.10 -16.97
C THR A 393 9.54 7.30 -17.11
N ARG A 394 8.52 7.89 -17.69
CA ARG A 394 7.19 7.30 -17.93
C ARG A 394 6.57 6.72 -16.67
N HIS A 395 6.67 7.45 -15.55
CA HIS A 395 6.05 7.05 -14.31
C HIS A 395 4.53 6.98 -14.43
N LEU A 396 3.94 5.92 -13.88
CA LEU A 396 2.48 5.72 -13.90
C LEU A 396 1.82 6.42 -12.72
N THR A 397 1.13 7.51 -13.03
CA THR A 397 0.42 8.39 -12.09
C THR A 397 -0.94 8.80 -12.67
N LYS A 398 -1.67 9.67 -11.97
CA LYS A 398 -2.90 10.31 -12.54
C LYS A 398 -2.63 11.13 -13.81
N TYR A 399 -1.39 11.54 -14.04
CA TYR A 399 -0.97 12.31 -15.23
C TYR A 399 -0.53 11.42 -16.40
N ASN A 400 -0.34 10.11 -16.15
CA ASN A 400 0.04 9.11 -17.14
C ASN A 400 -0.48 7.75 -16.68
N SER A 401 -1.78 7.48 -16.86
CA SER A 401 -2.44 6.31 -16.28
C SER A 401 -2.51 5.09 -17.21
N ILE A 402 -2.02 5.19 -18.45
CA ILE A 402 -2.07 4.10 -19.43
C ILE A 402 -0.81 3.23 -19.31
N PRO A 403 -0.89 2.01 -18.73
CA PRO A 403 0.29 1.16 -18.58
C PRO A 403 0.70 0.53 -19.89
N LYS A 404 2.01 0.39 -20.10
CA LYS A 404 2.59 -0.33 -21.24
C LYS A 404 2.45 -1.83 -21.03
N VAL A 405 1.84 -2.54 -21.97
CA VAL A 405 1.86 -4.01 -21.99
C VAL A 405 3.25 -4.46 -22.39
N GLN A 406 3.94 -5.18 -21.50
CA GLN A 406 5.28 -5.71 -21.76
C GLN A 406 5.22 -7.05 -22.52
N SER A 407 4.24 -7.89 -22.20
CA SER A 407 4.00 -9.16 -22.89
C SER A 407 2.55 -9.63 -22.64
N MET A 408 2.13 -10.65 -23.39
CA MET A 408 0.89 -11.39 -23.12
C MET A 408 1.26 -12.71 -22.47
N ALA A 409 0.76 -12.96 -21.27
CA ALA A 409 1.00 -14.18 -20.51
C ALA A 409 -0.16 -15.18 -20.71
N ASN A 410 0.19 -16.42 -21.04
CA ASN A 410 -0.77 -17.54 -21.01
C ASN A 410 -0.85 -18.06 -19.57
N VAL A 411 -1.83 -17.58 -18.80
CA VAL A 411 -1.98 -17.86 -17.39
C VAL A 411 -2.76 -19.15 -17.18
N PRO A 412 -2.17 -20.16 -16.51
CA PRO A 412 -2.88 -21.39 -16.14
C PRO A 412 -4.04 -21.11 -15.19
N VAL A 413 -5.19 -21.74 -15.46
CA VAL A 413 -6.42 -21.60 -14.69
C VAL A 413 -6.83 -22.94 -14.11
N GLN A 414 -7.24 -22.92 -12.85
CA GLN A 414 -7.90 -24.02 -12.18
C GLN A 414 -9.40 -23.75 -12.10
N MET A 415 -10.23 -24.70 -12.54
CA MET A 415 -11.69 -24.65 -12.35
C MET A 415 -12.21 -25.86 -11.62
N THR A 416 -13.28 -25.67 -10.84
CA THR A 416 -14.03 -26.77 -10.28
C THR A 416 -15.54 -26.54 -10.41
N LYS A 417 -16.32 -27.64 -10.45
CA LYS A 417 -17.78 -27.57 -10.43
C LYS A 417 -18.39 -28.79 -9.71
N PRO A 418 -19.61 -28.65 -9.15
CA PRO A 418 -20.28 -29.74 -8.44
C PRO A 418 -20.57 -30.95 -9.34
N ILE A 419 -20.29 -32.16 -8.86
CA ILE A 419 -20.81 -33.41 -9.41
C ILE A 419 -22.11 -33.71 -8.66
N LEU A 420 -23.24 -33.25 -9.23
CA LEU A 420 -24.50 -33.10 -8.55
C LEU A 420 -24.99 -34.36 -7.79
N PRO A 421 -24.95 -35.62 -8.36
CA PRO A 421 -25.37 -36.81 -7.63
C PRO A 421 -24.55 -37.06 -6.35
N ILE A 422 -23.24 -36.82 -6.41
CA ILE A 422 -22.34 -37.03 -5.27
C ILE A 422 -22.58 -35.94 -4.21
N ILE A 423 -22.62 -34.67 -4.63
CA ILE A 423 -22.91 -33.55 -3.72
C ILE A 423 -24.24 -33.71 -3.02
N ASN A 424 -25.30 -34.12 -3.72
CA ASN A 424 -26.59 -34.39 -3.08
C ASN A 424 -26.54 -35.56 -2.10
N GLY A 425 -25.67 -36.55 -2.35
CA GLY A 425 -25.40 -37.61 -1.38
C GLY A 425 -24.75 -37.10 -0.10
N VAL A 426 -23.74 -36.17 -0.24
CA VAL A 426 -23.08 -35.48 0.90
C VAL A 426 -24.08 -34.61 1.65
N ARG A 427 -24.94 -33.85 0.94
CA ARG A 427 -25.96 -32.99 1.54
C ARG A 427 -26.97 -33.79 2.35
N ALA A 428 -27.40 -34.96 1.83
CA ALA A 428 -28.27 -35.85 2.55
C ALA A 428 -27.66 -36.38 3.87
N GLN A 429 -26.36 -36.69 3.88
CA GLN A 429 -25.63 -37.06 5.11
C GLN A 429 -25.56 -35.90 6.11
N LEU A 430 -25.46 -34.67 5.63
CA LEU A 430 -25.49 -33.44 6.42
C LEU A 430 -26.90 -32.97 6.78
N GLN A 431 -27.96 -33.75 6.43
CA GLN A 431 -29.36 -33.41 6.63
C GLN A 431 -29.78 -32.11 5.93
N LEU A 432 -29.12 -31.76 4.83
CA LEU A 432 -29.42 -30.61 3.98
C LEU A 432 -30.33 -31.05 2.81
N PRO A 433 -31.29 -30.19 2.36
CA PRO A 433 -32.06 -30.44 1.15
C PRO A 433 -31.17 -30.65 -0.07
N ALA A 434 -31.60 -31.51 -1.00
CA ALA A 434 -30.94 -31.64 -2.29
C ALA A 434 -31.00 -30.31 -3.05
N ILE A 435 -29.97 -30.06 -3.86
CA ILE A 435 -29.91 -28.91 -4.78
C ILE A 435 -30.01 -29.38 -6.22
N GLU A 436 -30.42 -28.44 -7.08
CA GLU A 436 -30.40 -28.58 -8.52
C GLU A 436 -29.48 -27.53 -9.13
N MET A 437 -28.92 -27.81 -10.30
CA MET A 437 -28.18 -26.80 -11.05
C MET A 437 -29.15 -25.71 -11.48
N PRO A 438 -28.90 -24.43 -11.19
CA PRO A 438 -29.74 -23.33 -11.66
C PRO A 438 -29.86 -23.32 -13.20
N GLU A 439 -30.94 -22.78 -13.74
CA GLU A 439 -31.17 -22.69 -15.19
C GLU A 439 -30.04 -21.97 -15.93
N GLY A 440 -29.43 -20.95 -15.30
CA GLY A 440 -28.29 -20.23 -15.85
C GLY A 440 -26.91 -20.88 -15.62
N GLY A 441 -26.86 -22.08 -15.00
CA GLY A 441 -25.61 -22.73 -14.59
C GLY A 441 -25.19 -22.40 -13.15
N TRP A 442 -24.08 -23.00 -12.68
CA TRP A 442 -23.55 -22.80 -11.36
C TRP A 442 -22.99 -21.40 -11.19
N PRO A 443 -23.34 -20.66 -10.13
CA PRO A 443 -22.65 -19.42 -9.77
C PRO A 443 -21.17 -19.71 -9.49
N VAL A 444 -20.31 -18.71 -9.73
CA VAL A 444 -18.85 -18.86 -9.67
C VAL A 444 -18.26 -18.15 -8.47
N VAL A 445 -17.36 -18.81 -7.77
CA VAL A 445 -16.45 -18.17 -6.82
C VAL A 445 -15.08 -18.01 -7.48
N MET A 446 -14.65 -16.78 -7.70
CA MET A 446 -13.24 -16.48 -8.00
C MET A 446 -12.44 -16.62 -6.70
N MET A 447 -11.35 -17.38 -6.74
CA MET A 447 -10.53 -17.68 -5.57
C MET A 447 -9.11 -17.21 -5.80
N GLN A 448 -8.49 -16.57 -4.79
CA GLN A 448 -7.12 -16.10 -4.87
C GLN A 448 -6.32 -16.52 -3.64
N HIS A 449 -5.17 -17.14 -3.85
CA HIS A 449 -4.30 -17.71 -2.83
C HIS A 449 -3.44 -16.65 -2.11
N GLY A 450 -2.75 -17.08 -1.04
CA GLY A 450 -1.79 -16.28 -0.27
C GLY A 450 -0.38 -16.29 -0.86
N ILE A 451 0.47 -15.39 -0.34
CA ILE A 451 1.89 -15.35 -0.71
C ILE A 451 2.56 -16.71 -0.40
N THR A 452 3.60 -17.06 -1.13
CA THR A 452 4.35 -18.33 -1.05
C THR A 452 3.54 -19.60 -1.35
N THR A 453 2.24 -19.48 -1.64
CA THR A 453 1.38 -20.60 -2.01
C THR A 453 1.01 -20.55 -3.51
N ASN A 454 0.04 -21.34 -3.93
CA ASN A 454 -0.42 -21.40 -5.31
C ASN A 454 -1.94 -21.60 -5.37
N LYS A 455 -2.52 -21.57 -6.59
CA LYS A 455 -3.97 -21.74 -6.81
C LYS A 455 -4.51 -23.07 -6.29
N GLU A 456 -3.67 -24.13 -6.26
CA GLU A 456 -4.07 -25.46 -5.76
C GLU A 456 -4.36 -25.46 -4.26
N SER A 457 -3.76 -24.55 -3.48
CA SER A 457 -4.08 -24.43 -2.05
C SER A 457 -5.54 -24.03 -1.81
N MET A 458 -6.17 -23.30 -2.77
CA MET A 458 -7.58 -22.96 -2.69
C MET A 458 -8.53 -24.13 -2.93
N LEU A 459 -8.04 -25.29 -3.40
CA LEU A 459 -8.85 -26.51 -3.52
C LEU A 459 -9.44 -26.94 -2.17
N ALA A 460 -8.79 -26.59 -1.06
CA ALA A 460 -9.27 -26.87 0.29
C ALA A 460 -10.70 -26.35 0.57
N LEU A 461 -11.15 -25.31 -0.11
CA LEU A 461 -12.47 -24.69 0.04
C LEU A 461 -13.55 -25.32 -0.86
N THR A 462 -13.14 -26.03 -1.91
CA THR A 462 -14.01 -26.39 -3.02
C THR A 462 -15.12 -27.36 -2.65
N ALA A 463 -14.88 -28.26 -1.67
CA ALA A 463 -15.91 -29.18 -1.19
C ALA A 463 -17.06 -28.40 -0.52
N GLN A 464 -16.74 -27.48 0.38
CA GLN A 464 -17.74 -26.70 1.11
C GLN A 464 -18.49 -25.74 0.16
N LEU A 465 -17.79 -25.12 -0.81
CA LEU A 465 -18.41 -24.30 -1.84
C LEU A 465 -19.33 -25.11 -2.77
N SER A 466 -18.90 -26.30 -3.20
CA SER A 466 -19.72 -27.20 -4.03
C SER A 466 -20.96 -27.72 -3.30
N ILE A 467 -20.88 -27.94 -1.98
CA ILE A 467 -22.04 -28.24 -1.13
C ILE A 467 -23.08 -27.11 -1.19
N GLN A 468 -22.65 -25.86 -1.36
CA GLN A 468 -23.55 -24.71 -1.55
C GLN A 468 -23.92 -24.45 -3.03
N GLY A 469 -23.45 -25.29 -3.96
CA GLY A 469 -23.81 -25.19 -5.38
C GLY A 469 -22.95 -24.19 -6.16
N PHE A 470 -21.70 -23.97 -5.77
CA PHE A 470 -20.77 -23.12 -6.50
C PHE A 470 -19.82 -23.91 -7.39
N ALA A 471 -19.55 -23.37 -8.58
CA ALA A 471 -18.32 -23.62 -9.30
C ALA A 471 -17.22 -22.66 -8.79
N THR A 472 -15.95 -22.98 -9.03
CA THR A 472 -14.83 -22.11 -8.63
C THR A 472 -13.86 -21.89 -9.78
N VAL A 473 -13.14 -20.75 -9.75
CA VAL A 473 -12.04 -20.46 -10.66
C VAL A 473 -10.91 -19.81 -9.88
N ALA A 474 -9.65 -20.20 -10.16
CA ALA A 474 -8.45 -19.66 -9.54
C ALA A 474 -7.29 -19.55 -10.54
N ILE A 475 -6.44 -18.55 -10.33
CA ILE A 475 -5.15 -18.38 -11.01
C ILE A 475 -4.05 -18.16 -9.97
N ASP A 476 -2.81 -18.39 -10.36
CA ASP A 476 -1.66 -17.99 -9.55
C ASP A 476 -1.43 -16.48 -9.63
N HIS A 477 -0.94 -15.88 -8.55
CA HIS A 477 -0.34 -14.54 -8.60
C HIS A 477 0.85 -14.51 -9.57
N PRO A 478 1.27 -13.35 -10.08
CA PRO A 478 2.54 -13.24 -10.81
C PRO A 478 3.68 -13.86 -9.98
N ARG A 479 4.59 -14.56 -10.66
CA ARG A 479 5.76 -15.18 -10.01
C ARG A 479 5.40 -16.13 -8.86
N HIS A 480 4.27 -16.85 -8.97
CA HIS A 480 3.86 -17.91 -8.07
C HIS A 480 3.42 -19.15 -8.86
N GLY A 481 3.50 -20.32 -8.25
CA GLY A 481 3.00 -21.58 -8.80
C GLY A 481 3.50 -21.83 -10.22
N GLU A 482 2.56 -22.04 -11.18
CA GLU A 482 2.87 -22.25 -12.59
C GLU A 482 3.21 -20.93 -13.35
N ARG A 483 3.36 -19.79 -12.65
CA ARG A 483 3.75 -18.50 -13.22
C ARG A 483 5.15 -18.05 -12.78
N GLY A 484 6.00 -18.96 -12.37
CA GLY A 484 7.42 -18.70 -12.19
C GLY A 484 8.08 -18.23 -13.49
N VAL A 485 9.25 -17.64 -13.39
CA VAL A 485 10.01 -17.10 -14.52
C VAL A 485 11.34 -17.82 -14.60
N ASP A 486 11.53 -18.58 -15.66
CA ASP A 486 12.79 -19.23 -16.06
C ASP A 486 13.45 -18.30 -17.09
N VAL A 487 14.51 -17.59 -16.69
CA VAL A 487 15.19 -16.57 -17.52
C VAL A 487 16.28 -17.21 -18.37
N ASP A 488 17.01 -18.16 -17.81
CA ASP A 488 18.15 -18.79 -18.49
C ASP A 488 17.75 -20.00 -19.35
N GLY A 489 16.49 -20.49 -19.23
CA GLY A 489 15.92 -21.56 -20.03
C GLY A 489 16.40 -22.95 -19.63
N ASP A 490 16.83 -23.14 -18.37
CA ASP A 490 17.31 -24.43 -17.86
C ASP A 490 16.16 -25.35 -17.39
N GLY A 491 14.93 -24.84 -17.37
CA GLY A 491 13.71 -25.56 -16.99
C GLY A 491 13.37 -25.47 -15.50
N ASN A 492 14.10 -24.68 -14.74
CA ASN A 492 13.78 -24.29 -13.37
C ASN A 492 13.42 -22.79 -13.32
N ASP A 493 12.53 -22.42 -12.41
CA ASP A 493 12.18 -21.02 -12.22
C ASP A 493 13.29 -20.29 -11.43
N ASP A 494 13.85 -19.23 -11.98
CA ASP A 494 14.74 -18.30 -11.29
C ASP A 494 13.97 -17.44 -10.30
N PHE A 495 12.73 -17.04 -10.67
CA PHE A 495 11.87 -16.21 -9.84
C PHE A 495 10.50 -16.85 -9.63
N ASN A 496 10.31 -17.45 -8.46
CA ASN A 496 9.04 -18.03 -8.04
C ASN A 496 8.91 -17.92 -6.51
N ALA A 497 7.90 -17.19 -6.05
CA ALA A 497 7.66 -17.01 -4.62
C ALA A 497 7.07 -18.24 -3.92
N THR A 498 6.62 -19.27 -4.70
CA THR A 498 6.13 -20.53 -4.13
C THR A 498 7.25 -21.52 -3.88
N THR A 499 8.23 -21.60 -4.78
CA THR A 499 9.31 -22.60 -4.75
C THR A 499 10.67 -22.03 -4.43
N GLY A 500 10.81 -20.71 -4.47
CA GLY A 500 12.02 -19.95 -4.20
C GLY A 500 11.77 -18.84 -3.17
N SER A 501 12.29 -17.63 -3.41
CA SER A 501 12.22 -16.51 -2.47
C SER A 501 10.93 -15.70 -2.60
N VAL A 502 10.35 -15.33 -1.46
CA VAL A 502 9.23 -14.38 -1.35
C VAL A 502 9.55 -13.02 -2.01
N LEU A 503 10.82 -12.66 -2.09
CA LEU A 503 11.31 -11.44 -2.74
C LEU A 503 11.04 -11.42 -4.25
N SER A 504 10.78 -12.56 -4.87
CA SER A 504 10.34 -12.63 -6.27
C SER A 504 9.05 -11.84 -6.52
N TYR A 505 8.18 -11.74 -5.52
CA TYR A 505 6.93 -10.99 -5.58
C TYR A 505 6.98 -9.72 -4.71
N MET A 506 7.28 -9.83 -3.42
CA MET A 506 7.40 -8.73 -2.47
C MET A 506 8.86 -8.27 -2.40
N ASN A 507 9.31 -7.60 -3.45
CA ASN A 507 10.70 -7.19 -3.61
C ASN A 507 11.06 -6.05 -2.65
N LEU A 508 11.79 -6.36 -1.57
CA LEU A 508 12.26 -5.36 -0.61
C LEU A 508 13.38 -4.49 -1.18
N SER A 509 14.09 -4.97 -2.23
CA SER A 509 15.13 -4.22 -2.90
C SER A 509 14.59 -3.24 -3.96
N SER A 510 13.30 -3.33 -4.31
CA SER A 510 12.62 -2.39 -5.21
C SER A 510 11.15 -2.27 -4.83
N LEU A 511 10.83 -1.23 -4.07
CA LEU A 511 9.47 -0.98 -3.57
C LEU A 511 8.45 -0.76 -4.70
N LEU A 512 8.89 -0.20 -5.84
CA LEU A 512 8.04 -0.03 -7.01
C LEU A 512 7.68 -1.37 -7.66
N VAL A 513 8.58 -2.36 -7.65
CA VAL A 513 8.28 -3.72 -8.12
C VAL A 513 7.31 -4.42 -7.17
N ALA A 514 7.49 -4.30 -5.86
CA ALA A 514 6.55 -4.82 -4.87
C ALA A 514 5.14 -4.24 -5.05
N ARG A 515 5.04 -2.90 -5.18
CA ARG A 515 3.78 -2.20 -5.49
C ARG A 515 3.12 -2.76 -6.75
N ASP A 516 3.89 -2.91 -7.83
CA ASP A 516 3.35 -3.26 -9.13
C ASP A 516 3.07 -4.76 -9.26
N SER A 517 3.67 -5.61 -8.43
CA SER A 517 3.26 -7.01 -8.25
C SER A 517 1.83 -7.10 -7.65
N LEU A 518 1.51 -6.27 -6.65
CA LEU A 518 0.16 -6.15 -6.08
C LEU A 518 -0.85 -5.66 -7.13
N ARG A 519 -0.47 -4.61 -7.87
CA ARG A 519 -1.32 -4.03 -8.94
C ARG A 519 -1.51 -5.02 -10.10
N GLN A 520 -0.49 -5.81 -10.47
CA GLN A 520 -0.61 -6.86 -11.49
C GLN A 520 -1.61 -7.94 -11.06
N SER A 521 -1.56 -8.36 -9.79
CA SER A 521 -2.53 -9.32 -9.26
C SER A 521 -3.97 -8.80 -9.38
N ALA A 522 -4.22 -7.53 -9.05
CA ALA A 522 -5.55 -6.90 -9.21
C ALA A 522 -5.96 -6.77 -10.69
N ALA A 523 -5.03 -6.43 -11.57
CA ALA A 523 -5.25 -6.35 -13.02
C ALA A 523 -5.58 -7.72 -13.62
N ASP A 524 -4.87 -8.77 -13.20
CA ASP A 524 -5.12 -10.15 -13.63
C ASP A 524 -6.51 -10.63 -13.21
N LEU A 525 -6.96 -10.28 -12.00
CA LEU A 525 -8.32 -10.57 -11.53
C LEU A 525 -9.39 -9.83 -12.34
N LEU A 526 -9.15 -8.57 -12.76
CA LEU A 526 -10.05 -7.86 -13.68
C LEU A 526 -10.11 -8.57 -15.03
N GLY A 527 -8.99 -9.01 -15.56
CA GLY A 527 -8.90 -9.77 -16.81
C GLY A 527 -9.60 -11.14 -16.71
N LEU A 528 -9.39 -11.88 -15.62
CA LEU A 528 -10.06 -13.16 -15.36
C LEU A 528 -11.58 -12.98 -15.23
N ARG A 529 -12.03 -11.93 -14.52
CA ARG A 529 -13.46 -11.64 -14.36
C ARG A 529 -14.12 -11.35 -15.71
N LEU A 530 -13.49 -10.54 -16.56
CA LEU A 530 -13.97 -10.32 -17.92
C LEU A 530 -13.95 -11.62 -18.73
N GLY A 531 -12.84 -12.36 -18.67
CA GLY A 531 -12.62 -13.58 -19.46
C GLY A 531 -13.59 -14.71 -19.17
N LEU A 532 -14.13 -14.77 -17.97
CA LEU A 532 -15.20 -15.71 -17.57
C LEU A 532 -16.44 -15.61 -18.47
N ASN A 533 -16.75 -14.43 -19.01
CA ASN A 533 -17.93 -14.23 -19.85
C ASN A 533 -17.79 -14.89 -21.25
N PHE A 534 -16.57 -15.29 -21.62
CA PHE A 534 -16.31 -15.96 -22.91
C PHE A 534 -16.08 -17.46 -22.78
N LEU A 535 -16.22 -17.99 -21.55
CA LEU A 535 -16.13 -19.44 -21.30
C LEU A 535 -17.29 -20.17 -22.02
N GLN A 536 -16.93 -21.16 -22.83
CA GLN A 536 -17.88 -21.98 -23.56
C GLN A 536 -18.33 -23.21 -22.73
N ASP A 537 -18.94 -22.97 -21.57
CA ASP A 537 -19.53 -23.98 -20.70
C ASP A 537 -20.89 -23.51 -20.15
N ALA A 538 -21.98 -24.03 -20.71
CA ALA A 538 -23.36 -23.68 -20.34
C ALA A 538 -23.72 -24.08 -18.90
N THR A 539 -22.88 -24.87 -18.21
CA THR A 539 -23.10 -25.23 -16.81
C THR A 539 -22.55 -24.17 -15.85
N ILE A 540 -21.94 -23.09 -16.34
CA ILE A 540 -21.32 -22.02 -15.56
C ILE A 540 -22.09 -20.71 -15.78
N ASN A 541 -22.46 -20.05 -14.69
CA ASN A 541 -23.10 -18.75 -14.72
C ASN A 541 -22.06 -17.62 -14.50
N SER A 542 -21.50 -17.11 -15.58
CA SER A 542 -20.52 -16.01 -15.56
C SER A 542 -21.11 -14.66 -15.12
N GLN A 543 -22.44 -14.55 -14.99
CA GLN A 543 -23.10 -13.32 -14.51
C GLN A 543 -23.31 -13.32 -13.00
N ASP A 544 -23.14 -14.46 -12.34
CA ASP A 544 -23.29 -14.61 -10.89
C ASP A 544 -21.95 -14.99 -10.26
N VAL A 545 -21.12 -13.97 -10.00
CA VAL A 545 -19.74 -14.14 -9.55
C VAL A 545 -19.54 -13.54 -8.17
N THR A 546 -18.90 -14.31 -7.31
CA THR A 546 -18.45 -13.91 -5.97
C THR A 546 -16.94 -14.12 -5.86
N TYR A 547 -16.33 -13.62 -4.79
CA TYR A 547 -14.88 -13.69 -4.61
C TYR A 547 -14.53 -14.19 -3.21
N ILE A 548 -13.44 -14.97 -3.12
CA ILE A 548 -12.74 -15.25 -1.87
C ILE A 548 -11.23 -15.11 -2.07
N GLY A 549 -10.59 -14.34 -1.20
CA GLY A 549 -9.14 -14.26 -1.06
C GLY A 549 -8.66 -14.81 0.28
N HIS A 550 -7.44 -15.35 0.29
CA HIS A 550 -6.72 -15.71 1.51
C HIS A 550 -5.42 -14.92 1.56
N SER A 551 -5.10 -14.31 2.72
CA SER A 551 -3.82 -13.61 2.92
C SER A 551 -3.56 -12.57 1.81
N LEU A 552 -2.52 -12.72 0.98
CA LEU A 552 -2.24 -11.86 -0.17
C LEU A 552 -3.45 -11.73 -1.11
N GLY A 553 -4.21 -12.81 -1.33
CA GLY A 553 -5.46 -12.76 -2.11
C GLY A 553 -6.51 -11.84 -1.49
N SER A 554 -6.54 -11.73 -0.15
CA SER A 554 -7.38 -10.76 0.56
C SER A 554 -6.83 -9.33 0.48
N ILE A 555 -5.50 -9.17 0.43
CA ILE A 555 -4.83 -7.86 0.31
C ILE A 555 -5.12 -7.22 -1.06
N VAL A 556 -5.05 -7.97 -2.15
CA VAL A 556 -5.27 -7.42 -3.50
C VAL A 556 -6.75 -7.22 -3.85
N ALA A 557 -7.65 -7.85 -3.08
CA ALA A 557 -9.09 -7.83 -3.35
C ALA A 557 -9.72 -6.43 -3.32
N PRO A 558 -9.49 -5.55 -2.32
CA PRO A 558 -10.12 -4.23 -2.31
C PRO A 558 -9.79 -3.40 -3.55
N ALA A 559 -8.56 -3.46 -4.06
CA ALA A 559 -8.17 -2.79 -5.31
C ALA A 559 -8.93 -3.37 -6.52
N PHE A 560 -8.98 -4.70 -6.63
CA PHE A 560 -9.76 -5.39 -7.66
C PHE A 560 -11.25 -5.04 -7.59
N ILE A 561 -11.88 -5.19 -6.43
CA ILE A 561 -13.34 -4.99 -6.23
C ILE A 561 -13.74 -3.52 -6.45
N ALA A 562 -12.94 -2.58 -5.94
CA ALA A 562 -13.18 -1.15 -6.15
C ALA A 562 -13.22 -0.79 -7.64
N GLN A 563 -12.40 -1.43 -8.47
CA GLN A 563 -12.44 -1.22 -9.91
C GLN A 563 -13.52 -2.06 -10.58
N ALA A 564 -13.64 -3.34 -10.27
CA ALA A 564 -14.61 -4.24 -10.88
C ALA A 564 -16.06 -3.73 -10.75
N ASN A 565 -16.42 -3.26 -9.56
CA ASN A 565 -17.78 -2.79 -9.25
C ASN A 565 -17.99 -1.28 -9.49
N ASN A 566 -16.91 -0.50 -9.80
CA ASN A 566 -17.06 0.91 -10.16
C ASN A 566 -17.83 1.04 -11.49
N PRO A 567 -18.98 1.75 -11.54
CA PRO A 567 -19.78 1.84 -12.75
C PRO A 567 -19.00 2.47 -13.93
N LEU A 568 -19.12 1.87 -15.10
CA LEU A 568 -18.57 2.37 -16.36
C LEU A 568 -19.67 2.60 -17.40
N ALA A 569 -20.43 1.54 -17.72
CA ALA A 569 -21.57 1.60 -18.62
C ALA A 569 -22.53 0.44 -18.35
N PRO A 570 -23.85 0.62 -18.45
CA PRO A 570 -24.83 -0.42 -18.12
C PRO A 570 -24.68 -1.74 -18.89
N THR A 571 -24.12 -1.69 -20.09
CA THR A 571 -23.85 -2.87 -20.94
C THR A 571 -22.53 -3.57 -20.60
N VAL A 572 -21.62 -2.89 -19.90
CA VAL A 572 -20.28 -3.37 -19.56
C VAL A 572 -20.22 -3.82 -18.11
N ASP A 573 -20.86 -3.09 -17.19
CA ASP A 573 -20.79 -3.34 -15.76
C ASP A 573 -21.08 -4.79 -15.36
N PRO A 574 -22.09 -5.49 -15.92
CA PRO A 574 -22.35 -6.90 -15.58
C PRO A 574 -21.18 -7.84 -15.90
N LEU A 575 -20.31 -7.47 -16.85
CA LEU A 575 -19.16 -8.29 -17.24
C LEU A 575 -18.02 -8.24 -16.21
N PHE A 576 -18.04 -7.25 -15.31
CA PHE A 576 -17.02 -7.04 -14.28
C PHE A 576 -17.55 -7.22 -12.84
N ASN A 577 -18.86 -7.06 -12.62
CA ASN A 577 -19.41 -7.06 -11.26
C ASN A 577 -19.09 -8.33 -10.48
N VAL A 578 -18.79 -8.14 -9.18
CA VAL A 578 -18.61 -9.17 -8.16
C VAL A 578 -19.66 -8.94 -7.07
N ASN A 579 -20.53 -9.91 -6.85
CA ASN A 579 -21.73 -9.72 -6.04
C ASN A 579 -21.48 -9.72 -4.53
N THR A 580 -20.48 -10.49 -4.07
CA THR A 580 -20.20 -10.69 -2.64
C THR A 580 -18.74 -11.12 -2.49
N VAL A 581 -18.09 -10.68 -1.44
CA VAL A 581 -16.66 -10.86 -1.20
C VAL A 581 -16.40 -11.48 0.17
N ALA A 582 -15.50 -12.44 0.22
CA ALA A 582 -14.94 -12.97 1.47
C ALA A 582 -13.43 -12.74 1.50
N LEU A 583 -12.93 -12.23 2.60
CA LEU A 583 -11.52 -11.93 2.82
C LEU A 583 -11.06 -12.69 4.06
N ALA A 584 -10.16 -13.66 3.89
CA ALA A 584 -9.64 -14.44 5.00
C ALA A 584 -8.21 -14.00 5.33
N SER A 585 -7.99 -13.58 6.57
CA SER A 585 -6.66 -13.24 7.12
C SER A 585 -5.90 -12.22 6.26
N GLY A 586 -6.59 -11.19 5.74
CA GLY A 586 -6.00 -10.06 5.00
C GLY A 586 -5.73 -8.87 5.92
N GLY A 587 -5.05 -7.84 5.41
CA GLY A 587 -4.80 -6.60 6.15
C GLY A 587 -4.36 -5.46 5.25
N GLY A 588 -4.46 -4.22 5.75
CA GLY A 588 -3.97 -3.01 5.10
C GLY A 588 -2.85 -2.35 5.88
N GLY A 589 -2.20 -1.34 5.30
CA GLY A 589 -0.99 -0.74 5.87
C GLY A 589 0.21 -1.69 5.77
N ILE A 590 0.47 -2.19 4.56
CA ILE A 590 1.36 -3.35 4.28
C ILE A 590 2.74 -3.19 4.92
N ALA A 591 3.39 -2.04 4.76
CA ALA A 591 4.74 -1.84 5.29
C ALA A 591 4.79 -1.97 6.83
N SER A 592 3.77 -1.42 7.52
CA SER A 592 3.71 -1.45 8.98
C SER A 592 3.43 -2.86 9.50
N PHE A 593 2.41 -3.56 8.96
CA PHE A 593 2.13 -4.90 9.48
C PHE A 593 3.22 -5.92 9.13
N LEU A 594 3.90 -5.78 7.99
CA LEU A 594 5.00 -6.67 7.62
C LEU A 594 6.20 -6.52 8.58
N LEU A 595 6.56 -5.28 8.93
CA LEU A 595 7.62 -5.04 9.92
C LEU A 595 7.26 -5.62 11.31
N GLU A 596 5.98 -5.67 11.67
CA GLU A 596 5.50 -6.19 12.95
C GLU A 596 5.03 -7.66 12.87
N SER A 597 5.05 -8.26 11.68
CA SER A 597 4.75 -9.68 11.50
C SER A 597 5.72 -10.54 12.30
N ALA A 598 5.21 -11.46 13.12
CA ALA A 598 6.08 -12.40 13.84
C ALA A 598 6.74 -13.42 12.89
N ALA A 599 6.08 -13.69 11.75
CA ALA A 599 6.59 -14.63 10.74
C ALA A 599 7.61 -13.96 9.80
N PHE A 600 7.33 -12.76 9.30
CA PHE A 600 8.17 -12.08 8.31
C PHE A 600 9.02 -10.94 8.88
N GLY A 601 8.59 -10.34 10.00
CA GLY A 601 9.24 -9.16 10.55
C GLY A 601 10.75 -9.32 10.79
N PRO A 602 11.24 -10.38 11.45
CA PRO A 602 12.66 -10.55 11.68
C PRO A 602 13.50 -10.62 10.39
N PHE A 603 12.99 -11.29 9.34
CA PHE A 603 13.63 -11.32 8.03
C PHE A 603 13.69 -9.92 7.39
N ILE A 604 12.55 -9.21 7.37
CA ILE A 604 12.46 -7.87 6.77
C ILE A 604 13.35 -6.89 7.53
N GLN A 605 13.28 -6.90 8.86
CA GLN A 605 14.09 -6.02 9.73
C GLN A 605 15.59 -6.32 9.56
N GLY A 606 15.97 -7.60 9.48
CA GLY A 606 17.35 -8.00 9.19
C GLY A 606 17.81 -7.53 7.81
N SER A 607 16.98 -7.70 6.79
CA SER A 607 17.28 -7.25 5.42
C SER A 607 17.44 -5.72 5.35
N VAL A 608 16.53 -4.98 5.96
CA VAL A 608 16.56 -3.51 6.01
C VAL A 608 17.79 -3.01 6.79
N LEU A 609 18.03 -3.57 7.97
CA LEU A 609 19.17 -3.16 8.80
C LEU A 609 20.50 -3.43 8.11
N SER A 610 20.67 -4.59 7.45
CA SER A 610 21.91 -4.94 6.75
C SER A 610 22.29 -3.95 5.61
N GLN A 611 21.31 -3.22 5.08
CA GLN A 611 21.47 -2.30 3.94
C GLN A 611 21.38 -0.82 4.35
N ALA A 612 21.15 -0.49 5.62
CA ALA A 612 20.81 0.87 6.05
C ALA A 612 21.95 1.90 5.97
N GLY A 613 23.20 1.49 5.78
CA GLY A 613 24.36 2.40 5.68
C GLY A 613 24.67 3.19 6.96
N THR A 614 24.24 2.67 8.11
CA THR A 614 24.49 3.25 9.44
C THR A 614 25.56 2.46 10.19
N THR A 615 26.04 3.02 11.32
CA THR A 615 26.97 2.30 12.21
C THR A 615 26.36 0.99 12.73
N GLU A 616 25.07 1.01 13.04
CA GLU A 616 24.32 -0.16 13.50
C GLU A 616 24.23 -1.24 12.40
N ALA A 617 24.12 -0.83 11.14
CA ALA A 617 24.17 -1.73 9.99
C ALA A 617 25.54 -2.40 9.84
N ASP A 618 26.62 -1.62 9.97
CA ASP A 618 27.98 -2.16 9.91
C ASP A 618 28.24 -3.17 11.04
N GLU A 619 27.80 -2.88 12.26
CA GLU A 619 27.90 -3.77 13.41
C GLU A 619 27.05 -5.04 13.20
N PHE A 620 25.83 -4.93 12.70
CA PHE A 620 24.97 -6.08 12.38
C PHE A 620 25.61 -6.97 11.30
N ASN A 621 26.14 -6.36 10.24
CA ASN A 621 26.83 -7.10 9.17
C ASN A 621 28.09 -7.81 9.68
N ALA A 622 28.84 -7.20 10.61
CA ALA A 622 29.97 -7.84 11.29
C ALA A 622 29.50 -9.03 12.17
N PHE A 623 28.39 -8.86 12.88
CA PHE A 623 27.76 -9.93 13.67
C PHE A 623 27.34 -11.10 12.77
N LEU A 624 26.70 -10.84 11.62
CA LEU A 624 26.31 -11.88 10.66
C LEU A 624 27.52 -12.67 10.14
N GLN A 625 28.67 -12.02 9.96
CA GLN A 625 29.91 -12.68 9.49
C GLN A 625 30.67 -13.40 10.61
N GLY A 626 30.39 -13.11 11.86
CA GLY A 626 31.07 -13.63 13.03
C GLY A 626 30.19 -14.50 13.92
N ASP A 627 29.57 -13.92 14.92
CA ASP A 627 28.85 -14.63 15.99
C ASP A 627 27.60 -15.38 15.48
N ALA A 628 26.88 -14.83 14.51
CA ALA A 628 25.71 -15.46 13.93
C ALA A 628 26.06 -16.78 13.21
N VAL A 629 27.23 -16.88 12.59
CA VAL A 629 27.71 -18.11 11.94
C VAL A 629 27.75 -19.27 12.94
N SER A 630 28.11 -18.99 14.17
CA SER A 630 28.19 -20.00 15.25
C SER A 630 26.80 -20.41 15.78
N ASN A 631 25.87 -19.47 15.85
CA ASN A 631 24.56 -19.66 16.47
C ASN A 631 23.48 -20.10 15.48
N CYS A 632 23.50 -19.53 14.25
CA CYS A 632 22.49 -19.78 13.22
C CYS A 632 22.91 -20.86 12.20
N GLY A 633 24.16 -21.32 12.27
CA GLY A 633 24.74 -22.34 11.37
C GLY A 633 25.11 -21.76 10.00
N ALA A 634 26.41 -21.79 9.67
CA ALA A 634 26.94 -21.34 8.36
C ALA A 634 26.42 -22.15 7.15
N THR A 635 25.60 -23.16 7.39
CA THR A 635 25.09 -24.11 6.39
C THR A 635 23.58 -24.09 6.24
N LEU A 636 22.88 -23.01 6.70
CA LEU A 636 21.48 -22.85 6.36
C LEU A 636 21.40 -22.62 4.84
N PRO A 637 20.68 -23.47 4.10
CA PRO A 637 20.57 -23.34 2.63
C PRO A 637 19.74 -22.13 2.22
N ASP A 638 19.13 -21.44 3.20
CA ASP A 638 18.15 -20.40 3.01
C ASP A 638 18.64 -19.09 3.65
N MET A 639 18.90 -18.09 2.82
CA MET A 639 19.34 -16.77 3.26
C MET A 639 18.27 -16.06 4.11
N GLU A 640 16.99 -16.29 3.83
CA GLU A 640 15.88 -15.70 4.59
C GLU A 640 15.86 -16.23 6.03
N ALA A 641 16.05 -17.55 6.20
CA ALA A 641 16.16 -18.18 7.51
C ALA A 641 17.43 -17.74 8.26
N TYR A 642 18.55 -17.55 7.55
CA TYR A 642 19.79 -17.07 8.14
C TYR A 642 19.67 -15.62 8.64
N LEU A 643 19.10 -14.73 7.85
CA LEU A 643 18.85 -13.33 8.26
C LEU A 643 17.86 -13.25 9.41
N THR A 644 16.81 -14.06 9.40
CA THR A 644 15.83 -14.16 10.50
C THR A 644 16.50 -14.56 11.81
N CYS A 645 17.30 -15.61 11.79
CA CYS A 645 18.03 -16.07 12.98
C CYS A 645 19.04 -15.02 13.43
N GLY A 646 19.87 -14.52 12.53
CA GLY A 646 20.92 -13.54 12.83
C GLY A 646 20.36 -12.23 13.42
N TYR A 647 19.25 -11.75 12.90
CA TYR A 647 18.57 -10.59 13.46
C TYR A 647 18.06 -10.83 14.88
N ASN A 648 17.37 -11.94 15.11
CA ASN A 648 16.85 -12.28 16.45
C ASN A 648 17.98 -12.38 17.48
N GLU A 649 19.08 -13.09 17.14
CA GLU A 649 20.25 -13.23 17.99
C GLU A 649 20.93 -11.88 18.28
N TYR A 650 21.07 -11.03 17.24
CA TYR A 650 21.67 -9.69 17.40
C TYR A 650 20.84 -8.81 18.33
N ILE A 651 19.52 -8.71 18.11
CA ILE A 651 18.63 -7.93 18.98
C ILE A 651 18.61 -8.47 20.42
N ALA A 652 18.61 -9.79 20.60
CA ALA A 652 18.73 -10.40 21.93
C ALA A 652 20.06 -10.03 22.60
N SER A 653 21.18 -10.01 21.86
CA SER A 653 22.50 -9.66 22.40
C SER A 653 22.57 -8.20 22.89
N ILE A 654 22.11 -7.23 22.06
CA ILE A 654 22.14 -5.80 22.42
C ILE A 654 21.12 -5.47 23.50
N THR A 655 19.98 -6.19 23.57
CA THR A 655 19.00 -6.05 24.63
C THR A 655 19.58 -6.53 25.96
N THR A 656 20.24 -7.68 25.97
CA THR A 656 20.90 -8.25 27.16
C THR A 656 22.05 -7.34 27.64
N ALA A 657 22.76 -6.71 26.71
CA ALA A 657 23.81 -5.72 27.04
C ALA A 657 23.27 -4.39 27.56
N GLY A 658 21.96 -4.13 27.44
CA GLY A 658 21.31 -2.89 27.88
C GLY A 658 21.61 -1.69 26.97
N GLU A 659 21.94 -1.90 25.70
CA GLU A 659 22.30 -0.86 24.73
C GLU A 659 21.07 -0.14 24.16
N THR A 660 20.29 0.52 25.00
CA THR A 660 19.01 1.16 24.65
C THR A 660 19.13 2.23 23.56
N ALA A 661 20.21 2.98 23.54
CA ALA A 661 20.46 3.98 22.48
C ALA A 661 20.58 3.32 21.08
N LYS A 662 21.27 2.19 21.00
CA LYS A 662 21.42 1.44 19.76
C LYS A 662 20.08 0.88 19.29
N LEU A 663 19.28 0.32 20.20
CA LEU A 663 17.91 -0.12 19.87
C LEU A 663 17.05 1.03 19.34
N THR A 664 17.17 2.23 19.92
CA THR A 664 16.45 3.42 19.44
C THR A 664 16.90 3.84 18.04
N ASN A 665 18.21 3.79 17.74
CA ASN A 665 18.72 4.10 16.41
C ASN A 665 18.22 3.08 15.35
N ILE A 666 18.26 1.78 15.67
CA ILE A 666 17.74 0.72 14.82
C ILE A 666 16.24 0.93 14.55
N GLN A 667 15.46 1.26 15.59
CA GLN A 667 14.04 1.59 15.42
C GLN A 667 13.84 2.81 14.51
N GLY A 668 14.75 3.78 14.55
CA GLY A 668 14.78 4.92 13.64
C GLY A 668 14.92 4.50 12.17
N VAL A 669 15.80 3.52 11.89
CA VAL A 669 15.96 2.94 10.54
C VAL A 669 14.65 2.32 10.05
N PHE A 670 13.99 1.52 10.89
CA PHE A 670 12.72 0.89 10.51
C PHE A 670 11.59 1.90 10.30
N THR A 671 11.56 2.97 11.07
CA THR A 671 10.57 4.05 10.91
C THR A 671 10.75 4.76 9.57
N GLN A 672 12.00 5.05 9.17
CA GLN A 672 12.29 5.65 7.86
C GLN A 672 11.95 4.71 6.71
N PHE A 673 12.32 3.43 6.83
CA PHE A 673 11.94 2.42 5.85
C PHE A 673 10.42 2.25 5.74
N ALA A 674 9.69 2.19 6.86
CA ALA A 674 8.23 2.11 6.87
C ALA A 674 7.59 3.30 6.14
N PHE A 675 8.12 4.53 6.36
CA PHE A 675 7.64 5.73 5.68
C PHE A 675 7.83 5.62 4.15
N ALA A 676 9.03 5.31 3.69
CA ALA A 676 9.31 5.19 2.26
C ALA A 676 8.54 4.03 1.62
N SER A 677 8.53 2.86 2.28
CA SER A 677 7.88 1.65 1.78
C SER A 677 6.37 1.82 1.68
N GLN A 678 5.71 2.33 2.72
CA GLN A 678 4.26 2.53 2.65
C GLN A 678 3.91 3.59 1.61
N THR A 679 4.69 4.68 1.54
CA THR A 679 4.48 5.69 0.50
C THR A 679 4.61 5.07 -0.89
N ALA A 680 5.60 4.24 -1.16
CA ALA A 680 5.73 3.56 -2.45
C ALA A 680 4.59 2.56 -2.72
N LEU A 681 4.15 1.81 -1.69
CA LEU A 681 3.15 0.73 -1.82
C LEU A 681 1.70 1.23 -1.88
N ASP A 682 1.40 2.45 -1.48
CA ASP A 682 0.02 2.94 -1.26
C ASP A 682 -0.93 2.70 -2.43
N SER A 683 -0.48 2.83 -3.69
CA SER A 683 -1.35 2.55 -4.84
C SER A 683 -1.63 1.06 -5.09
N GLY A 684 -0.96 0.16 -4.36
CA GLY A 684 -1.24 -1.28 -4.28
C GLY A 684 -1.87 -1.71 -2.95
N ASP A 685 -1.89 -0.82 -1.95
CA ASP A 685 -2.37 -1.13 -0.59
C ASP A 685 -3.91 -1.08 -0.51
N PRO A 686 -4.55 -2.12 0.05
CA PRO A 686 -6.00 -2.23 0.14
C PRO A 686 -6.68 -1.10 0.92
N THR A 687 -5.99 -0.47 1.87
CA THR A 687 -6.53 0.62 2.69
C THR A 687 -7.00 1.78 1.82
N ASN A 688 -6.28 2.08 0.74
CA ASN A 688 -6.62 3.15 -0.20
C ASN A 688 -7.86 2.88 -1.07
N TYR A 689 -8.35 1.65 -1.06
CA TYR A 689 -9.54 1.22 -1.79
C TYR A 689 -10.73 0.90 -0.87
N ALA A 690 -10.49 0.81 0.45
CA ALA A 690 -11.50 0.40 1.43
C ALA A 690 -12.76 1.29 1.41
N ALA A 691 -12.59 2.60 1.40
CA ALA A 691 -13.70 3.56 1.31
C ALA A 691 -14.50 3.43 0.00
N ALA A 692 -13.83 3.12 -1.11
CA ALA A 692 -14.50 2.89 -2.40
C ALA A 692 -15.34 1.60 -2.36
N VAL A 693 -14.81 0.50 -1.80
CA VAL A 693 -15.56 -0.75 -1.61
C VAL A 693 -16.80 -0.52 -0.74
N GLN A 694 -16.65 0.23 0.36
CA GLN A 694 -17.78 0.62 1.22
C GLN A 694 -18.83 1.44 0.45
N ALA A 695 -18.40 2.46 -0.28
CA ALA A 695 -19.29 3.35 -1.04
C ALA A 695 -20.05 2.63 -2.16
N LEU A 696 -19.45 1.60 -2.76
CA LEU A 696 -20.09 0.75 -3.77
C LEU A 696 -21.15 -0.20 -3.16
N GLY A 697 -21.19 -0.35 -1.84
CA GLY A 697 -22.15 -1.21 -1.16
C GLY A 697 -21.93 -2.70 -1.43
N THR A 698 -20.74 -3.10 -1.86
CA THR A 698 -20.40 -4.51 -2.06
C THR A 698 -20.36 -5.22 -0.71
N PRO A 699 -21.13 -6.30 -0.48
CA PRO A 699 -21.12 -7.02 0.79
C PRO A 699 -19.77 -7.73 0.99
N VAL A 700 -19.14 -7.49 2.14
CA VAL A 700 -17.83 -8.06 2.49
C VAL A 700 -17.92 -8.83 3.81
N TYR A 701 -17.38 -10.04 3.83
CA TYR A 701 -17.08 -10.81 5.03
C TYR A 701 -15.57 -10.84 5.23
N THR A 702 -15.13 -10.64 6.46
CA THR A 702 -13.71 -10.80 6.83
C THR A 702 -13.61 -11.61 8.12
N ASN A 703 -12.59 -12.49 8.19
CA ASN A 703 -12.21 -13.15 9.43
C ASN A 703 -10.77 -12.82 9.83
N VAL A 704 -10.51 -12.89 11.13
CA VAL A 704 -9.18 -12.69 11.71
C VAL A 704 -9.02 -13.52 12.97
N VAL A 705 -7.88 -14.14 13.16
CA VAL A 705 -7.54 -14.81 14.42
C VAL A 705 -6.93 -13.79 15.37
N VAL A 706 -7.66 -13.47 16.46
CA VAL A 706 -7.21 -12.55 17.51
C VAL A 706 -6.58 -13.28 18.70
N GLY A 707 -6.69 -14.61 18.72
CA GLY A 707 -6.24 -15.44 19.83
C GLY A 707 -7.18 -15.39 21.05
N ASP A 708 -6.84 -16.14 22.08
CA ASP A 708 -7.66 -16.30 23.30
C ASP A 708 -7.09 -15.55 24.53
N GLY A 709 -6.08 -14.73 24.30
CA GLY A 709 -5.33 -14.07 25.39
C GLY A 709 -4.44 -15.01 26.23
N GLY A 710 -4.33 -16.25 25.81
CA GLY A 710 -3.56 -17.31 26.47
C GLY A 710 -2.63 -18.04 25.50
N GLU A 711 -2.87 -19.33 25.32
CA GLU A 711 -2.01 -20.19 24.50
C GLU A 711 -2.22 -20.03 22.99
N ASN A 712 -3.46 -19.72 22.55
CA ASN A 712 -3.70 -19.44 21.14
C ASN A 712 -3.31 -17.98 20.85
N LYS A 713 -2.26 -17.79 20.07
CA LYS A 713 -1.78 -16.48 19.70
C LYS A 713 -2.67 -15.83 18.63
N PRO A 714 -2.68 -14.50 18.53
CA PRO A 714 -3.24 -13.82 17.36
C PRO A 714 -2.48 -14.22 16.09
N ASP A 715 -3.05 -13.90 14.94
CA ASP A 715 -2.41 -14.12 13.64
C ASP A 715 -0.97 -13.58 13.65
N GLN A 716 -0.02 -14.45 13.36
CA GLN A 716 1.42 -14.16 13.41
C GLN A 716 1.99 -13.72 12.06
N VAL A 717 1.20 -13.82 11.01
CA VAL A 717 1.59 -13.39 9.64
C VAL A 717 1.09 -11.97 9.37
N ILE A 718 -0.21 -11.74 9.51
CA ILE A 718 -0.83 -10.42 9.42
C ILE A 718 -1.49 -10.12 10.77
N PRO A 719 -0.91 -9.26 11.60
CA PRO A 719 -1.46 -8.97 12.91
C PRO A 719 -2.87 -8.39 12.79
N PRO A 720 -3.77 -8.71 13.75
CA PRO A 720 -5.09 -8.09 13.79
C PRO A 720 -5.04 -6.55 13.75
N MET A 721 -4.03 -5.97 14.39
CA MET A 721 -3.70 -4.54 14.37
C MET A 721 -2.22 -4.39 14.70
N ALA A 722 -1.50 -3.58 13.94
CA ALA A 722 -0.11 -3.25 14.22
C ALA A 722 0.00 -2.35 15.47
N ALA A 723 1.02 -2.59 16.29
CA ALA A 723 1.18 -1.87 17.56
C ALA A 723 1.60 -0.41 17.35
N ASN A 724 2.44 -0.15 16.34
CA ASN A 724 3.01 1.17 16.07
C ASN A 724 2.23 1.97 15.00
N ASN A 725 1.22 1.36 14.36
CA ASN A 725 0.37 2.03 13.40
C ASN A 725 -1.10 1.57 13.56
N PRO A 726 -1.97 2.38 14.20
CA PRO A 726 -3.33 1.97 14.55
C PRO A 726 -4.25 1.76 13.34
N ILE A 727 -3.85 2.19 12.15
CA ILE A 727 -4.61 1.99 10.91
C ILE A 727 -4.08 0.84 10.04
N SER A 728 -3.13 0.04 10.55
CA SER A 728 -2.54 -1.12 9.87
C SER A 728 -3.00 -2.44 10.50
N GLY A 729 -3.27 -3.43 9.66
CA GLY A 729 -3.72 -4.78 10.03
C GLY A 729 -5.12 -5.13 9.51
N THR A 730 -5.66 -6.26 9.97
CA THR A 730 -6.95 -6.80 9.48
C THR A 730 -8.14 -6.00 10.01
N ILE A 731 -8.16 -5.70 11.31
CA ILE A 731 -9.29 -5.02 11.96
C ILE A 731 -9.44 -3.58 11.43
N PRO A 732 -8.38 -2.76 11.34
CA PRO A 732 -8.49 -1.44 10.77
C PRO A 732 -9.02 -1.46 9.31
N LEU A 733 -8.50 -2.35 8.47
CA LEU A 733 -8.99 -2.48 7.09
C LEU A 733 -10.49 -2.82 7.03
N ALA A 734 -10.96 -3.76 7.87
CA ALA A 734 -12.36 -4.10 7.98
C ALA A 734 -13.22 -2.90 8.41
N ASN A 735 -12.75 -2.13 9.39
CA ASN A 735 -13.44 -0.92 9.85
C ASN A 735 -13.54 0.14 8.75
N PHE A 736 -12.49 0.33 7.93
CA PHE A 736 -12.52 1.28 6.81
C PHE A 736 -13.43 0.85 5.66
N MET A 737 -13.67 -0.44 5.52
CA MET A 737 -14.69 -0.98 4.63
C MET A 737 -16.11 -0.96 5.25
N GLY A 738 -16.27 -0.51 6.50
CA GLY A 738 -17.55 -0.40 7.18
C GLY A 738 -18.13 -1.70 7.67
N LEU A 739 -17.31 -2.71 7.98
CA LEU A 739 -17.75 -3.99 8.49
C LEU A 739 -18.19 -3.93 9.96
N GLU A 740 -19.30 -4.57 10.28
CA GLU A 740 -19.76 -4.76 11.65
C GLU A 740 -19.09 -5.98 12.28
N THR A 741 -18.51 -5.80 13.48
CA THR A 741 -17.96 -6.93 14.24
C THR A 741 -19.08 -7.73 14.87
N VAL A 742 -19.12 -9.04 14.61
CA VAL A 742 -20.14 -9.95 15.12
C VAL A 742 -19.53 -11.28 15.57
N SER A 743 -20.11 -11.86 16.62
CA SER A 743 -19.71 -13.17 17.20
C SER A 743 -20.84 -14.21 17.20
N THR A 744 -22.01 -13.84 16.71
CA THR A 744 -23.20 -14.70 16.67
C THR A 744 -23.85 -14.71 15.30
N THR A 745 -24.69 -15.72 15.05
CA THR A 745 -25.45 -15.81 13.80
C THR A 745 -26.27 -14.55 13.56
N GLN A 746 -26.07 -13.98 12.37
CA GLN A 746 -26.89 -12.88 11.86
C GLN A 746 -28.01 -13.46 11.00
N ALA A 747 -29.24 -13.20 11.38
CA ALA A 747 -30.40 -13.72 10.68
C ALA A 747 -30.49 -13.19 9.24
N MET A 748 -31.20 -13.95 8.39
CA MET A 748 -31.44 -13.55 6.99
C MET A 748 -32.11 -12.17 6.91
N THR A 749 -31.51 -11.25 6.17
CA THR A 749 -32.02 -9.89 5.94
C THR A 749 -32.45 -9.70 4.48
N GLU A 750 -33.26 -8.69 4.20
CA GLU A 750 -33.63 -8.34 2.82
C GLU A 750 -32.44 -7.72 2.07
N THR A 751 -31.63 -6.91 2.77
CA THR A 751 -30.44 -6.25 2.22
C THR A 751 -29.18 -6.94 2.71
N PRO A 752 -28.14 -7.06 1.86
CA PRO A 752 -26.84 -7.58 2.29
C PRO A 752 -26.20 -6.71 3.35
N SER A 753 -25.37 -7.31 4.20
CA SER A 753 -24.57 -6.63 5.21
C SER A 753 -23.13 -7.15 5.21
N SER A 754 -22.20 -6.34 5.71
CA SER A 754 -20.77 -6.65 5.78
C SER A 754 -20.35 -6.94 7.21
N TYR A 755 -19.58 -8.02 7.40
CA TYR A 755 -19.24 -8.51 8.74
C TYR A 755 -17.76 -8.82 8.91
N LEU A 756 -17.24 -8.49 10.11
CA LEU A 756 -15.97 -8.95 10.63
C LEU A 756 -16.24 -9.98 11.74
N VAL A 757 -15.61 -11.16 11.63
CA VAL A 757 -15.65 -12.19 12.66
C VAL A 757 -14.25 -12.41 13.22
N LYS A 758 -14.12 -12.29 14.55
CA LYS A 758 -12.88 -12.54 15.27
C LYS A 758 -12.87 -13.99 15.78
N PHE A 759 -11.77 -14.67 15.57
CA PHE A 759 -11.56 -16.04 16.03
C PHE A 759 -10.59 -16.09 17.20
N SER A 760 -10.99 -16.76 18.28
CA SER A 760 -10.15 -17.02 19.45
C SER A 760 -9.21 -18.23 19.26
N LYS A 761 -9.49 -19.08 18.28
CA LYS A 761 -8.75 -20.31 17.97
C LYS A 761 -8.30 -20.31 16.51
N GLY A 762 -7.28 -21.11 16.23
CA GLY A 762 -6.72 -21.26 14.89
C GLY A 762 -5.46 -20.43 14.66
N HIS A 763 -5.13 -20.22 13.41
CA HIS A 763 -3.93 -19.52 12.93
C HIS A 763 -4.20 -18.90 11.54
N HIS A 764 -3.22 -18.21 10.97
CA HIS A 764 -3.32 -17.54 9.67
C HIS A 764 -3.90 -18.41 8.54
N GLY A 765 -3.46 -19.66 8.43
CA GLY A 765 -3.89 -20.61 7.40
C GLY A 765 -5.13 -21.42 7.75
N SER A 766 -5.80 -21.18 8.88
CA SER A 766 -6.88 -22.05 9.37
C SER A 766 -8.05 -22.23 8.42
N ILE A 767 -8.34 -21.26 7.54
CA ILE A 767 -9.39 -21.43 6.54
C ILE A 767 -9.07 -22.53 5.50
N LEU A 768 -7.79 -22.78 5.24
CA LEU A 768 -7.31 -23.74 4.24
C LEU A 768 -6.94 -25.10 4.83
N THR A 769 -6.60 -25.17 6.13
CA THR A 769 -6.14 -26.39 6.75
C THR A 769 -6.68 -26.56 8.18
N PRO A 770 -7.15 -27.77 8.55
CA PRO A 770 -7.50 -28.09 9.91
C PRO A 770 -6.27 -28.43 10.80
N ALA A 771 -5.09 -28.47 10.21
CA ALA A 771 -3.87 -28.82 10.93
C ALA A 771 -3.52 -27.75 11.96
N GLN A 772 -2.99 -28.17 13.09
CA GLN A 772 -2.44 -27.25 14.08
C GLN A 772 -1.13 -26.64 13.59
N ASP A 773 -0.97 -25.35 13.74
CA ASP A 773 0.32 -24.70 13.74
C ASP A 773 0.82 -24.61 15.19
N ALA A 774 1.82 -25.40 15.53
CA ALA A 774 2.32 -25.51 16.92
C ALA A 774 2.92 -24.17 17.45
N ALA A 775 3.29 -23.25 16.57
CA ALA A 775 3.80 -21.94 16.96
C ALA A 775 2.70 -20.94 17.34
N GLN A 776 1.48 -21.15 16.85
CA GLN A 776 0.35 -20.21 16.98
C GLN A 776 -0.86 -20.80 17.70
N SER A 777 -1.24 -22.02 17.36
CA SER A 777 -2.49 -22.62 17.83
C SER A 777 -2.31 -23.39 19.14
N SER A 778 -3.24 -23.22 20.07
CA SER A 778 -3.21 -23.90 21.36
C SER A 778 -3.42 -25.43 21.24
N THR A 779 -4.36 -25.88 20.39
CA THR A 779 -4.70 -27.29 20.22
C THR A 779 -5.04 -27.67 18.78
N ALA A 780 -4.88 -28.95 18.44
CA ALA A 780 -5.29 -29.49 17.14
C ALA A 780 -6.80 -29.45 16.97
N GLU A 781 -7.57 -29.73 18.03
CA GLU A 781 -9.03 -29.67 18.02
C GLU A 781 -9.54 -28.23 17.79
N GLY A 782 -8.89 -27.23 18.42
CA GLY A 782 -9.21 -25.83 18.24
C GLY A 782 -8.95 -25.36 16.79
N SER A 783 -7.82 -25.78 16.20
CA SER A 783 -7.50 -25.49 14.80
C SER A 783 -8.50 -26.11 13.83
N ALA A 784 -8.84 -27.40 14.04
CA ALA A 784 -9.83 -28.09 13.20
C ALA A 784 -11.25 -27.47 13.33
N ALA A 785 -11.64 -27.07 14.55
CA ALA A 785 -12.91 -26.42 14.79
C ALA A 785 -12.96 -25.01 14.14
N ALA A 786 -11.88 -24.23 14.23
CA ALA A 786 -11.79 -22.94 13.56
C ALA A 786 -11.84 -23.08 12.02
N ASN A 787 -11.12 -24.07 11.44
CA ASN A 787 -11.19 -24.37 10.02
C ASN A 787 -12.63 -24.65 9.56
N ALA A 788 -13.32 -25.56 10.25
CA ALA A 788 -14.68 -25.94 9.89
C ALA A 788 -15.64 -24.73 9.97
N GLU A 789 -15.52 -23.92 11.02
CA GLU A 789 -16.36 -22.75 11.23
C GLU A 789 -16.07 -21.65 10.17
N MET A 790 -14.80 -21.33 9.89
CA MET A 790 -14.43 -20.36 8.86
C MET A 790 -14.98 -20.75 7.48
N GLN A 791 -14.78 -22.03 7.07
CA GLN A 791 -15.28 -22.51 5.78
C GLN A 791 -16.80 -22.47 5.70
N MET A 792 -17.50 -22.82 6.79
CA MET A 792 -18.98 -22.77 6.84
C MET A 792 -19.48 -21.33 6.72
N GLN A 793 -18.92 -20.40 7.49
CA GLN A 793 -19.29 -18.99 7.46
C GLN A 793 -19.12 -18.42 6.05
N VAL A 794 -17.97 -18.60 5.43
CA VAL A 794 -17.70 -18.13 4.06
C VAL A 794 -18.69 -18.71 3.06
N ALA A 795 -18.86 -20.03 3.05
CA ALA A 795 -19.72 -20.69 2.06
C ALA A 795 -21.19 -20.25 2.17
N VAL A 796 -21.71 -20.11 3.40
CA VAL A 796 -23.09 -19.63 3.62
C VAL A 796 -23.24 -18.15 3.30
N TYR A 797 -22.26 -17.32 3.70
CA TYR A 797 -22.26 -15.88 3.42
C TYR A 797 -22.28 -15.61 1.90
N LEU A 798 -21.42 -16.29 1.14
CA LEU A 798 -21.40 -16.18 -0.32
C LEU A 798 -22.70 -16.72 -0.94
N ALA A 799 -23.22 -17.84 -0.48
CA ALA A 799 -24.45 -18.44 -1.00
C ALA A 799 -25.70 -17.57 -0.78
N THR A 800 -25.71 -16.82 0.31
CA THR A 800 -26.80 -15.89 0.63
C THR A 800 -26.59 -14.47 0.13
N ARG A 801 -25.48 -14.22 -0.61
CA ARG A 801 -25.12 -12.89 -1.11
C ARG A 801 -25.03 -11.85 0.01
N GLY A 802 -24.39 -12.22 1.12
CA GLY A 802 -24.20 -11.35 2.27
C GLY A 802 -25.44 -11.11 3.13
N ARG A 803 -26.55 -11.82 2.89
CA ARG A 803 -27.81 -11.59 3.62
C ARG A 803 -27.93 -12.34 4.94
N THR A 804 -27.03 -13.30 5.20
CA THR A 804 -26.93 -13.97 6.50
C THR A 804 -25.48 -14.34 6.77
N LEU A 805 -25.12 -14.38 8.04
CA LEU A 805 -23.90 -14.98 8.53
C LEU A 805 -24.27 -16.07 9.54
N LEU A 806 -23.85 -17.30 9.28
CA LEU A 806 -24.12 -18.43 10.16
C LEU A 806 -22.90 -18.70 11.05
N VAL A 807 -23.08 -18.58 12.37
CA VAL A 807 -22.08 -19.02 13.37
C VAL A 807 -22.60 -20.30 14.01
N THR A 808 -21.90 -21.40 13.81
CA THR A 808 -22.29 -22.73 14.29
C THR A 808 -21.52 -23.15 15.54
N ASN A 809 -20.30 -22.61 15.72
CA ASN A 809 -19.45 -22.93 16.87
C ASN A 809 -18.93 -21.63 17.51
N ILE A 810 -19.64 -21.20 18.57
CA ILE A 810 -19.28 -20.01 19.35
C ILE A 810 -18.01 -20.16 20.18
N ASP A 811 -17.51 -21.39 20.42
CA ASP A 811 -16.32 -21.64 21.26
C ASP A 811 -15.01 -21.22 20.56
N VAL A 812 -15.05 -21.04 19.23
CA VAL A 812 -13.88 -20.59 18.45
C VAL A 812 -13.99 -19.14 18.00
N VAL A 813 -15.11 -18.46 18.27
CA VAL A 813 -15.38 -17.07 17.91
C VAL A 813 -15.34 -16.20 19.19
N THR A 814 -15.03 -14.93 19.05
CA THR A 814 -15.01 -13.97 20.17
C THR A 814 -15.52 -12.59 19.74
N ASP A 815 -15.90 -11.74 20.69
CA ASP A 815 -16.37 -10.37 20.46
C ASP A 815 -15.24 -9.40 20.05
#